data_f5aeaf69b0988a45fe62b5fa418d43e9
#
_entry.id   f5aeaf69b0988a45fe62b5fa418d43e9
#
_cell.length_a   1.000
_cell.length_b   1.000
_cell.length_c   1.000
_cell.angle_alpha   90.00
_cell.angle_beta   90.00
_cell.angle_gamma   90.00
#
_symmetry.space_group_name_H-M   'P 1'
#
loop_
_entity.id
_entity.type
_entity.pdbx_description
1 polymer ?
#
loop_
_entity_poly.entity_id
_entity_poly.type
_entity_poly.pdbx_seq_one_letter_code
_entity_poly.pdbx_strand_id
1 'polypeptide(L)'
;MPSIPKTKKHLGLFGVFALATGATLSSGFFLLPSFAVQIAGPAVVLAYLIAGLLLIPPMLSKIELGTAMPRSGGAYYFLDRSLGRMVGTIGGLGIWLALILKTAFALVGMGAYIQLFLPAETGDSVYTFIALGLVVFFAGLNILGAKKTTSFQIVLVVLLLSLLTWFLVAGSIAIRPANFDGFLDSGAMNIFSAAGLVFISYVGVTKVISVAGEIENPERNLPLGLFLAIGVAVIVYIVGVSVMVGVSGTENLAHVNGEINLTPASTVAREITGSSTGAYIMAFAAIFAFLSVANAGILSASRYPLAMSRDHLLPKLLRKVDGKGTPVIGIVVSASVIAIVILFLDPLKIAKLASSFQLLMFALLCIAVVVMRETKLDSYDPGYRAPFYPWLQIVGVISCLAIIVVMGWIPVLFSSAIIVVGVLWYFAYARKRVERYGALYHIFERLGRKRFDALDVELREILKEKGLRAHDPFDEIITTARVVDAPDGSSFEDIVRLASEDLSALLPVTSTSLSEEFLHGTKIGATPVTGNVALPHLRLPHIDTPLMVIARSIEGVTIDIGGAFGEHHEEKSIRAIFFLVSPEKDPSQHLRMLAQLAGHVDKEGFMKKWLAASTNQQLKEILLREDRFLSLHLEVGTRTESLIDLPIHKLGFPEDCLLTLIHRRGHMVIPRGSTVLEEHDQLTIIGEEVGIQSLKTQYQELPRL
;
A
#
# COMPACT_ATOMS: atom_id res chain seq x y z
N MET A 1 -1.14 -23.62 7.64
CA MET A 1 0.07 -22.83 7.96
C MET A 1 0.26 -22.84 9.46
N PRO A 2 1.48 -23.05 10.03
CA PRO A 2 1.66 -22.99 11.48
C PRO A 2 1.31 -21.57 11.95
N SER A 3 0.50 -21.48 13.01
CA SER A 3 0.10 -20.24 13.67
C SER A 3 1.34 -19.42 14.02
N ILE A 4 1.42 -18.19 13.48
CA ILE A 4 2.46 -17.22 13.85
C ILE A 4 2.26 -16.95 15.36
N PRO A 5 3.27 -17.22 16.21
CA PRO A 5 3.13 -16.96 17.64
C PRO A 5 2.79 -15.49 17.84
N LYS A 6 1.70 -15.19 18.55
CA LYS A 6 1.31 -13.83 18.93
C LYS A 6 2.50 -13.20 19.66
N THR A 7 3.11 -12.19 19.07
CA THR A 7 4.19 -11.41 19.71
C THR A 7 3.60 -10.80 20.98
N LYS A 8 4.24 -11.08 22.14
CA LYS A 8 3.82 -10.48 23.41
C LYS A 8 3.98 -8.96 23.30
N LYS A 9 2.89 -8.22 23.44
CA LYS A 9 2.92 -6.76 23.55
C LYS A 9 3.57 -6.40 24.87
N HIS A 10 4.65 -5.61 24.84
CA HIS A 10 5.42 -5.24 26.05
C HIS A 10 6.05 -3.83 25.96
N LEU A 11 5.77 -3.10 24.87
CA LEU A 11 6.28 -1.75 24.66
C LEU A 11 5.21 -0.71 24.99
N GLY A 12 5.28 -0.12 26.19
CA GLY A 12 4.45 1.03 26.58
C GLY A 12 4.96 2.34 25.96
N LEU A 13 4.27 3.45 26.23
CA LEU A 13 4.58 4.80 25.70
C LEU A 13 6.06 5.19 25.90
N PHE A 14 6.60 5.00 27.09
CA PHE A 14 7.99 5.35 27.40
C PHE A 14 9.00 4.51 26.61
N GLY A 15 8.69 3.22 26.38
CA GLY A 15 9.50 2.35 25.51
C GLY A 15 9.53 2.82 24.06
N VAL A 16 8.37 3.23 23.52
CA VAL A 16 8.25 3.81 22.17
C VAL A 16 9.07 5.10 22.07
N PHE A 17 8.90 6.01 23.02
CA PHE A 17 9.67 7.26 23.10
C PHE A 17 11.19 7.02 23.16
N ALA A 18 11.65 6.16 24.05
CA ALA A 18 13.06 5.86 24.21
C ALA A 18 13.68 5.23 22.97
N LEU A 19 12.97 4.25 22.35
CA LEU A 19 13.41 3.63 21.09
C LEU A 19 13.51 4.64 19.94
N ALA A 20 12.52 5.52 19.81
CA ALA A 20 12.47 6.53 18.77
C ALA A 20 13.58 7.58 18.96
N THR A 21 13.74 8.10 20.19
CA THR A 21 14.74 9.10 20.55
C THR A 21 16.16 8.56 20.39
N GLY A 22 16.44 7.36 20.94
CA GLY A 22 17.77 6.73 20.84
C GLY A 22 18.17 6.38 19.40
N ALA A 23 17.19 6.03 18.53
CA ALA A 23 17.46 5.79 17.10
C ALA A 23 17.68 7.10 16.33
N THR A 24 17.26 8.24 16.87
CA THR A 24 17.33 9.55 16.23
C THR A 24 18.61 10.30 16.66
N LEU A 25 18.83 10.46 17.94
CA LEU A 25 19.98 11.18 18.48
C LEU A 25 21.28 10.34 18.38
N SER A 26 21.92 10.39 17.21
CA SER A 26 23.15 9.64 16.91
C SER A 26 24.03 10.42 15.92
N SER A 27 24.34 9.88 14.78
CA SER A 27 25.17 10.52 13.76
C SER A 27 24.69 11.92 13.36
N GLY A 28 23.40 12.19 13.48
CA GLY A 28 22.82 13.50 13.23
C GLY A 28 23.32 14.61 14.12
N PHE A 29 23.62 14.29 15.39
CA PHE A 29 24.16 15.24 16.36
C PHE A 29 25.68 15.24 16.38
N PHE A 30 26.28 14.05 16.32
CA PHE A 30 27.70 13.86 16.58
C PHE A 30 28.60 14.00 15.34
N LEU A 31 28.05 13.90 14.13
CA LEU A 31 28.87 13.88 12.92
C LEU A 31 28.40 14.88 11.83
N LEU A 32 27.08 15.01 11.61
CA LEU A 32 26.55 15.84 10.53
C LEU A 32 26.76 17.35 10.66
N PRO A 33 26.84 17.96 11.85
CA PRO A 33 27.00 19.41 11.96
C PRO A 33 28.23 19.96 11.21
N SER A 34 29.36 19.25 11.24
CA SER A 34 30.57 19.64 10.51
C SER A 34 30.43 19.67 8.99
N PHE A 35 29.65 18.75 8.42
CA PHE A 35 29.38 18.73 6.99
C PHE A 35 28.32 19.75 6.59
N ALA A 36 27.32 19.95 7.42
CA ALA A 36 26.21 20.84 7.14
C ALA A 36 26.60 22.31 7.26
N VAL A 37 27.50 22.65 8.21
CA VAL A 37 28.01 24.01 8.36
C VAL A 37 28.88 24.45 7.17
N GLN A 38 29.56 23.55 6.50
CA GLN A 38 30.31 23.84 5.26
C GLN A 38 29.39 24.29 4.13
N ILE A 39 28.13 23.88 4.13
CA ILE A 39 27.15 24.21 3.08
C ILE A 39 26.35 25.46 3.46
N ALA A 40 25.85 25.52 4.70
CA ALA A 40 24.90 26.55 5.13
C ALA A 40 25.52 27.61 6.06
N GLY A 41 26.81 27.51 6.40
CA GLY A 41 27.42 28.45 7.35
C GLY A 41 26.67 28.44 8.70
N PRO A 42 26.56 29.61 9.38
CA PRO A 42 25.83 29.72 10.64
C PRO A 42 24.35 29.36 10.52
N ALA A 43 23.73 29.52 9.34
CA ALA A 43 22.34 29.16 9.07
C ALA A 43 22.06 27.64 9.07
N VAL A 44 23.07 26.81 9.36
CA VAL A 44 22.89 25.37 9.59
C VAL A 44 21.82 25.07 10.63
N VAL A 45 21.63 25.96 11.61
CA VAL A 45 20.55 25.88 12.60
C VAL A 45 19.17 25.84 11.93
N LEU A 46 18.96 26.72 10.93
CA LEU A 46 17.71 26.70 10.12
C LEU A 46 17.58 25.44 9.28
N ALA A 47 18.71 24.91 8.78
CA ALA A 47 18.69 23.65 8.03
C ALA A 47 18.16 22.49 8.88
N TYR A 48 18.56 22.40 10.15
CA TYR A 48 18.02 21.40 11.08
C TYR A 48 16.55 21.63 11.41
N LEU A 49 16.12 22.88 11.60
CA LEU A 49 14.70 23.20 11.80
C LEU A 49 13.86 22.78 10.58
N ILE A 50 14.28 23.17 9.39
CA ILE A 50 13.58 22.82 8.13
C ILE A 50 13.51 21.30 7.96
N ALA A 51 14.60 20.58 8.18
CA ALA A 51 14.63 19.12 8.10
C ALA A 51 13.64 18.46 9.09
N GLY A 52 13.53 18.99 10.31
CA GLY A 52 12.54 18.54 11.29
C GLY A 52 11.10 18.76 10.83
N LEU A 53 10.80 19.92 10.25
CA LEU A 53 9.48 20.24 9.70
C LEU A 53 9.14 19.37 8.49
N LEU A 54 10.09 19.13 7.60
CA LEU A 54 9.95 18.28 6.42
C LEU A 54 9.62 16.81 6.78
N LEU A 55 10.00 16.36 7.97
CA LEU A 55 9.69 15.00 8.43
C LEU A 55 8.21 14.84 8.79
N ILE A 56 7.51 15.89 9.20
CA ILE A 56 6.15 15.81 9.75
C ILE A 56 5.18 15.10 8.78
N PRO A 57 5.02 15.51 7.51
CA PRO A 57 4.09 14.86 6.59
C PRO A 57 4.36 13.37 6.38
N PRO A 58 5.59 12.91 6.07
CA PRO A 58 5.85 11.49 5.88
C PRO A 58 5.81 10.69 7.19
N MET A 59 6.11 11.29 8.32
CA MET A 59 5.98 10.65 9.64
C MET A 59 4.51 10.35 9.95
N LEU A 60 3.62 11.33 9.79
CA LEU A 60 2.18 11.15 10.01
C LEU A 60 1.58 10.13 9.05
N SER A 61 1.98 10.17 7.78
CA SER A 61 1.59 9.18 6.77
C SER A 61 2.04 7.76 7.15
N LYS A 62 3.26 7.64 7.67
CA LYS A 62 3.80 6.35 8.10
C LYS A 62 3.15 5.82 9.38
N ILE A 63 2.74 6.71 10.32
CA ILE A 63 1.96 6.35 11.51
C ILE A 63 0.60 5.78 11.08
N GLU A 64 -0.09 6.44 10.16
CA GLU A 64 -1.37 5.98 9.64
C GLU A 64 -1.27 4.58 9.03
N LEU A 65 -0.31 4.36 8.13
CA LEU A 65 -0.07 3.04 7.54
C LEU A 65 0.34 2.00 8.59
N GLY A 66 1.10 2.40 9.61
CA GLY A 66 1.56 1.53 10.69
C GLY A 66 0.45 1.09 11.64
N THR A 67 -0.56 1.95 11.87
CA THR A 67 -1.74 1.62 12.68
C THR A 67 -2.77 0.82 11.87
N ALA A 68 -2.88 1.05 10.56
CA ALA A 68 -3.74 0.26 9.68
C ALA A 68 -3.18 -1.16 9.42
N MET A 69 -1.86 -1.30 9.35
CA MET A 69 -1.19 -2.55 8.99
C MET A 69 -0.07 -2.90 9.99
N PRO A 70 -0.38 -3.26 11.26
CA PRO A 70 0.61 -3.46 12.32
C PRO A 70 1.36 -4.81 12.15
N ARG A 71 2.09 -4.98 11.05
CA ARG A 71 2.89 -6.18 10.75
C ARG A 71 4.39 -5.87 10.69
N SER A 72 5.20 -6.87 11.02
CA SER A 72 6.66 -6.81 10.83
C SER A 72 6.99 -6.76 9.35
N GLY A 73 7.74 -5.74 8.91
CA GLY A 73 8.10 -5.50 7.50
C GLY A 73 8.26 -4.01 7.21
N GLY A 74 7.69 -3.17 8.06
CA GLY A 74 7.84 -1.71 7.99
C GLY A 74 7.39 -1.12 6.66
N ALA A 75 8.09 -0.08 6.22
CA ALA A 75 7.68 0.70 5.05
C ALA A 75 7.64 -0.11 3.73
N TYR A 76 8.47 -1.14 3.57
CA TYR A 76 8.39 -2.05 2.43
C TYR A 76 7.00 -2.69 2.30
N TYR A 77 6.48 -3.23 3.42
CA TYR A 77 5.18 -3.88 3.45
C TYR A 77 4.05 -2.91 3.05
N PHE A 78 4.12 -1.67 3.55
CA PHE A 78 3.15 -0.64 3.21
C PHE A 78 3.15 -0.30 1.72
N LEU A 79 4.34 -0.12 1.12
CA LEU A 79 4.49 0.20 -0.31
C LEU A 79 4.02 -0.95 -1.21
N ASP A 80 4.34 -2.19 -0.85
CA ASP A 80 3.93 -3.37 -1.62
C ASP A 80 2.41 -3.54 -1.63
N ARG A 81 1.75 -3.35 -0.48
CA ARG A 81 0.30 -3.51 -0.35
C ARG A 81 -0.49 -2.35 -0.95
N SER A 82 0.02 -1.12 -0.86
CA SER A 82 -0.67 0.05 -1.41
C SER A 82 -0.40 0.26 -2.89
N LEU A 83 0.87 0.32 -3.30
CA LEU A 83 1.30 0.70 -4.65
C LEU A 83 1.62 -0.50 -5.55
N GLY A 84 1.59 -1.72 -5.01
CA GLY A 84 1.85 -2.95 -5.76
C GLY A 84 3.32 -3.36 -5.82
N ARG A 85 3.56 -4.53 -6.39
CA ARG A 85 4.83 -5.26 -6.36
C ARG A 85 6.03 -4.53 -6.94
N MET A 86 5.82 -3.80 -8.03
CA MET A 86 6.93 -3.06 -8.67
C MET A 86 7.43 -1.98 -7.73
N VAL A 87 6.54 -1.16 -7.18
CA VAL A 87 6.89 -0.11 -6.22
C VAL A 87 7.36 -0.73 -4.89
N GLY A 88 6.77 -1.86 -4.46
CA GLY A 88 7.25 -2.64 -3.33
C GLY A 88 8.68 -3.13 -3.51
N THR A 89 9.06 -3.57 -4.71
CA THR A 89 10.44 -3.99 -5.02
C THR A 89 11.41 -2.80 -4.94
N ILE A 90 11.07 -1.67 -5.58
CA ILE A 90 11.86 -0.43 -5.52
C ILE A 90 11.98 0.03 -4.06
N GLY A 91 10.85 0.09 -3.34
CA GLY A 91 10.79 0.50 -1.95
C GLY A 91 11.59 -0.40 -1.02
N GLY A 92 11.50 -1.71 -1.20
CA GLY A 92 12.25 -2.69 -0.42
C GLY A 92 13.75 -2.57 -0.59
N LEU A 93 14.23 -2.49 -1.84
CA LEU A 93 15.65 -2.26 -2.16
C LEU A 93 16.12 -0.88 -1.68
N GLY A 94 15.33 0.17 -1.90
CA GLY A 94 15.65 1.52 -1.48
C GLY A 94 15.78 1.66 0.04
N ILE A 95 14.84 1.10 0.81
CA ILE A 95 14.89 1.14 2.28
C ILE A 95 16.06 0.31 2.81
N TRP A 96 16.30 -0.87 2.22
CA TRP A 96 17.46 -1.69 2.58
C TRP A 96 18.76 -0.93 2.40
N LEU A 97 18.94 -0.26 1.25
CA LEU A 97 20.14 0.51 0.95
C LEU A 97 20.25 1.79 1.80
N ALA A 98 19.13 2.48 2.10
CA ALA A 98 19.12 3.61 3.02
C ALA A 98 19.57 3.20 4.44
N LEU A 99 19.16 2.01 4.92
CA LEU A 99 19.61 1.46 6.19
C LEU A 99 21.10 1.10 6.18
N ILE A 100 21.59 0.52 5.09
CA ILE A 100 23.02 0.23 4.89
C ILE A 100 23.85 1.52 4.94
N LEU A 101 23.47 2.53 4.17
CA LEU A 101 24.18 3.82 4.13
C LEU A 101 24.14 4.52 5.51
N LYS A 102 22.97 4.54 6.19
CA LYS A 102 22.87 5.10 7.54
C LYS A 102 23.75 4.36 8.55
N THR A 103 23.82 3.03 8.43
CA THR A 103 24.64 2.19 9.32
C THR A 103 26.14 2.39 9.03
N ALA A 104 26.52 2.46 7.75
CA ALA A 104 27.89 2.78 7.36
C ALA A 104 28.33 4.15 7.91
N PHE A 105 27.48 5.18 7.77
CA PHE A 105 27.74 6.51 8.31
C PHE A 105 27.91 6.51 9.84
N ALA A 106 27.08 5.73 10.56
CA ALA A 106 27.18 5.59 12.00
C ALA A 106 28.49 4.87 12.41
N LEU A 107 28.91 3.84 11.67
CA LEU A 107 30.15 3.10 11.95
C LEU A 107 31.40 3.93 11.66
N VAL A 108 31.39 4.74 10.61
CA VAL A 108 32.45 5.72 10.33
C VAL A 108 32.54 6.73 11.46
N GLY A 109 31.42 7.30 11.90
CA GLY A 109 31.38 8.21 13.04
C GLY A 109 31.91 7.55 14.32
N MET A 110 31.50 6.32 14.61
CA MET A 110 31.99 5.57 15.76
C MET A 110 33.52 5.36 15.69
N GLY A 111 34.04 5.03 14.49
CA GLY A 111 35.49 4.89 14.25
C GLY A 111 36.26 6.18 14.56
N ALA A 112 35.75 7.33 14.07
CA ALA A 112 36.35 8.63 14.31
C ALA A 112 36.36 9.01 15.82
N TYR A 113 35.27 8.74 16.55
CA TYR A 113 35.24 9.00 18.01
C TYR A 113 36.10 8.04 18.80
N ILE A 114 36.29 6.78 18.37
CA ILE A 114 37.22 5.83 19.00
C ILE A 114 38.67 6.29 18.74
N GLN A 115 38.97 6.84 17.58
CA GLN A 115 40.30 7.35 17.23
C GLN A 115 40.79 8.44 18.22
N LEU A 116 39.88 9.22 18.83
CA LEU A 116 40.24 10.21 19.85
C LEU A 116 40.98 9.63 21.07
N PHE A 117 40.84 8.32 21.31
CA PHE A 117 41.53 7.62 22.41
C PHE A 117 42.86 6.99 22.01
N LEU A 118 43.24 7.10 20.71
CA LEU A 118 44.51 6.59 20.21
C LEU A 118 45.58 7.72 20.17
N PRO A 119 46.87 7.36 20.12
CA PRO A 119 47.94 8.35 19.96
C PRO A 119 47.75 9.22 18.72
N ALA A 120 48.13 10.49 18.79
CA ALA A 120 47.97 11.47 17.72
C ALA A 120 48.78 11.16 16.46
N GLU A 121 49.76 10.26 16.53
CA GLU A 121 50.58 9.80 15.38
C GLU A 121 49.85 8.78 14.47
N THR A 122 48.65 8.33 14.85
CA THR A 122 47.84 7.41 14.04
C THR A 122 47.30 8.15 12.84
N GLY A 123 47.61 7.67 11.61
CA GLY A 123 47.23 8.32 10.36
C GLY A 123 45.71 8.42 10.18
N ASP A 124 45.31 9.35 9.29
CA ASP A 124 43.89 9.76 9.11
C ASP A 124 42.97 8.65 8.62
N SER A 125 43.50 7.58 8.03
CA SER A 125 42.72 6.43 7.56
C SER A 125 42.31 5.44 8.66
N VAL A 126 42.79 5.60 9.89
CA VAL A 126 42.61 4.61 10.96
C VAL A 126 41.13 4.48 11.37
N TYR A 127 40.36 5.56 11.33
CA TYR A 127 38.92 5.49 11.61
C TYR A 127 38.19 4.54 10.63
N THR A 128 38.65 4.45 9.35
CA THR A 128 38.08 3.54 8.35
C THR A 128 38.34 2.08 8.71
N PHE A 129 39.56 1.75 9.13
CA PHE A 129 39.88 0.38 9.58
C PHE A 129 39.15 -0.01 10.87
N ILE A 130 39.00 0.93 11.82
CA ILE A 130 38.17 0.74 13.02
C ILE A 130 36.74 0.48 12.61
N ALA A 131 36.18 1.28 11.68
CA ALA A 131 34.82 1.12 11.19
C ALA A 131 34.59 -0.26 10.54
N LEU A 132 35.54 -0.75 9.74
CA LEU A 132 35.49 -2.09 9.14
C LEU A 132 35.56 -3.20 10.20
N GLY A 133 36.42 -3.07 11.20
CA GLY A 133 36.47 -3.98 12.34
C GLY A 133 35.15 -4.04 13.09
N LEU A 134 34.50 -2.87 13.26
CA LEU A 134 33.18 -2.76 13.90
C LEU A 134 32.07 -3.41 13.02
N VAL A 135 32.15 -3.34 11.69
CA VAL A 135 31.22 -4.08 10.81
C VAL A 135 31.27 -5.58 11.09
N VAL A 136 32.50 -6.14 11.14
CA VAL A 136 32.71 -7.58 11.42
C VAL A 136 32.21 -7.93 12.83
N PHE A 137 32.58 -7.13 13.82
CA PHE A 137 32.15 -7.31 15.21
C PHE A 137 30.62 -7.34 15.35
N PHE A 138 29.93 -6.34 14.82
CA PHE A 138 28.47 -6.29 14.93
C PHE A 138 27.76 -7.34 14.07
N ALA A 139 28.32 -7.70 12.91
CA ALA A 139 27.80 -8.81 12.11
C ALA A 139 27.90 -10.13 12.90
N GLY A 140 29.06 -10.43 13.50
CA GLY A 140 29.26 -11.58 14.36
C GLY A 140 28.31 -11.61 15.56
N LEU A 141 28.17 -10.48 16.25
CA LEU A 141 27.25 -10.34 17.38
C LEU A 141 25.79 -10.64 17.00
N ASN A 142 25.36 -10.14 15.84
CA ASN A 142 24.00 -10.39 15.34
C ASN A 142 23.80 -11.85 14.90
N ILE A 143 24.81 -12.51 14.32
CA ILE A 143 24.76 -13.94 13.98
C ILE A 143 24.65 -14.80 15.24
N LEU A 144 25.38 -14.45 16.32
CA LEU A 144 25.30 -15.15 17.60
C LEU A 144 23.94 -15.02 18.30
N GLY A 145 23.10 -14.08 17.83
CA GLY A 145 21.72 -13.94 18.30
C GLY A 145 21.60 -13.17 19.63
N ALA A 146 22.47 -12.19 19.87
CA ALA A 146 22.39 -11.33 21.05
C ALA A 146 21.04 -10.61 21.15
N LYS A 147 20.18 -11.02 22.07
CA LYS A 147 18.89 -10.39 22.36
C LYS A 147 19.14 -9.04 23.03
N LYS A 148 18.69 -7.95 22.39
CA LYS A 148 18.62 -6.65 23.04
C LYS A 148 17.52 -6.65 24.09
N THR A 149 17.88 -6.31 25.32
CA THR A 149 16.89 -6.00 26.35
C THR A 149 16.47 -4.53 26.16
N THR A 150 15.18 -4.26 25.96
CA THR A 150 14.61 -2.90 25.85
C THR A 150 15.04 -2.03 27.03
N SER A 151 15.12 -2.62 28.22
CA SER A 151 15.59 -1.95 29.43
C SER A 151 17.00 -1.38 29.29
N PHE A 152 17.94 -2.11 28.69
CA PHE A 152 19.30 -1.62 28.44
C PHE A 152 19.30 -0.40 27.52
N GLN A 153 18.46 -0.42 26.48
CA GLN A 153 18.33 0.71 25.56
C GLN A 153 17.74 1.95 26.24
N ILE A 154 16.78 1.77 27.14
CA ILE A 154 16.21 2.86 27.93
C ILE A 154 17.31 3.53 28.78
N VAL A 155 18.13 2.73 29.47
CA VAL A 155 19.24 3.26 30.28
C VAL A 155 20.22 4.06 29.43
N LEU A 156 20.60 3.54 28.25
CA LEU A 156 21.49 4.25 27.33
C LEU A 156 20.89 5.59 26.84
N VAL A 157 19.60 5.64 26.56
CA VAL A 157 18.93 6.86 26.11
C VAL A 157 18.86 7.89 27.26
N VAL A 158 18.55 7.47 28.48
CA VAL A 158 18.53 8.37 29.65
C VAL A 158 19.92 8.96 29.90
N LEU A 159 20.97 8.13 29.87
CA LEU A 159 22.36 8.59 30.01
C LEU A 159 22.72 9.57 28.87
N LEU A 160 22.40 9.24 27.63
CA LEU A 160 22.65 10.11 26.47
C LEU A 160 21.96 11.47 26.66
N LEU A 161 20.67 11.48 26.97
CA LEU A 161 19.92 12.72 27.19
C LEU A 161 20.49 13.55 28.35
N SER A 162 20.95 12.92 29.42
CA SER A 162 21.58 13.61 30.53
C SER A 162 22.89 14.31 30.12
N LEU A 163 23.75 13.61 29.36
CA LEU A 163 24.98 14.17 28.81
C LEU A 163 24.73 15.29 27.79
N LEU A 164 23.73 15.10 26.93
CA LEU A 164 23.31 16.14 25.98
C LEU A 164 22.74 17.36 26.70
N THR A 165 21.94 17.17 27.76
CA THR A 165 21.41 18.28 28.56
C THR A 165 22.55 19.08 29.19
N TRP A 166 23.55 18.40 29.77
CA TRP A 166 24.77 19.07 30.27
C TRP A 166 25.45 19.88 29.15
N PHE A 167 25.68 19.28 27.97
CA PHE A 167 26.29 19.95 26.83
C PHE A 167 25.50 21.19 26.38
N LEU A 168 24.17 21.07 26.29
CA LEU A 168 23.29 22.19 25.89
C LEU A 168 23.32 23.33 26.90
N VAL A 169 23.22 23.03 28.21
CA VAL A 169 23.18 24.06 29.26
C VAL A 169 24.55 24.73 29.38
N ALA A 170 25.63 23.96 29.54
CA ALA A 170 26.98 24.52 29.68
C ALA A 170 27.41 25.29 28.42
N GLY A 171 27.09 24.74 27.26
CA GLY A 171 27.42 25.36 25.96
C GLY A 171 26.62 26.63 25.67
N SER A 172 25.36 26.71 26.10
CA SER A 172 24.55 27.92 25.90
C SER A 172 25.15 29.17 26.64
N ILE A 173 25.85 28.95 27.75
CA ILE A 173 26.53 30.01 28.50
C ILE A 173 27.79 30.48 27.75
N ALA A 174 28.42 29.59 26.97
CA ALA A 174 29.67 29.85 26.25
C ALA A 174 29.48 30.41 24.83
N ILE A 175 28.25 30.63 24.38
CA ILE A 175 27.94 31.15 23.04
C ILE A 175 28.54 32.54 22.86
N ARG A 176 29.21 32.70 21.71
CA ARG A 176 29.73 34.01 21.25
C ARG A 176 28.83 34.48 20.09
N PRO A 177 28.04 35.57 20.26
CA PRO A 177 27.12 36.07 19.23
C PRO A 177 27.80 36.39 17.90
N ALA A 178 29.06 36.85 17.90
CA ALA A 178 29.87 37.13 16.70
C ALA A 178 30.01 35.90 15.76
N ASN A 179 29.93 34.68 16.28
CA ASN A 179 29.97 33.46 15.45
C ASN A 179 28.75 33.23 14.56
N PHE A 180 27.72 34.08 14.73
CA PHE A 180 26.51 34.09 13.86
C PHE A 180 26.53 35.24 12.86
N ASP A 181 27.61 36.04 12.76
CA ASP A 181 27.74 37.09 11.78
C ASP A 181 27.62 36.47 10.36
N GLY A 182 26.94 37.19 9.46
CA GLY A 182 26.67 36.66 8.13
C GLY A 182 25.68 35.46 8.11
N PHE A 183 24.73 35.41 9.05
CA PHE A 183 23.84 34.26 9.26
C PHE A 183 23.16 33.73 7.99
N LEU A 184 22.75 34.62 7.07
CA LEU A 184 22.06 34.24 5.82
C LEU A 184 22.94 34.33 4.56
N ASP A 185 24.24 34.61 4.70
CA ASP A 185 25.16 34.86 3.55
C ASP A 185 25.30 33.64 2.63
N SER A 186 25.08 32.43 3.16
CA SER A 186 25.08 31.20 2.37
C SER A 186 23.95 31.11 1.35
N GLY A 187 22.88 31.90 1.52
CA GLY A 187 21.70 31.91 0.66
C GLY A 187 20.75 30.72 0.88
N ALA A 188 19.49 30.94 0.49
CA ALA A 188 18.41 29.99 0.73
C ALA A 188 18.65 28.58 0.13
N MET A 189 19.23 28.52 -1.08
CA MET A 189 19.48 27.24 -1.77
C MET A 189 20.43 26.34 -0.96
N ASN A 190 21.48 26.92 -0.40
CA ASN A 190 22.44 26.18 0.42
C ASN A 190 21.82 25.74 1.76
N ILE A 191 20.94 26.58 2.36
CA ILE A 191 20.20 26.19 3.56
C ILE A 191 19.30 24.98 3.28
N PHE A 192 18.54 24.96 2.17
CA PHE A 192 17.73 23.81 1.78
C PHE A 192 18.56 22.58 1.42
N SER A 193 19.74 22.78 0.77
CA SER A 193 20.65 21.67 0.48
C SER A 193 21.20 21.04 1.77
N ALA A 194 21.58 21.86 2.74
CA ALA A 194 21.99 21.40 4.07
C ALA A 194 20.84 20.73 4.82
N ALA A 195 19.60 21.25 4.71
CA ALA A 195 18.42 20.62 5.29
C ALA A 195 18.19 19.21 4.73
N GLY A 196 18.39 19.03 3.42
CA GLY A 196 18.36 17.71 2.78
C GLY A 196 19.46 16.79 3.33
N LEU A 197 20.69 17.28 3.49
CA LEU A 197 21.79 16.51 4.07
C LEU A 197 21.48 16.04 5.49
N VAL A 198 21.01 16.96 6.37
CA VAL A 198 20.74 16.64 7.77
C VAL A 198 19.43 15.91 8.02
N PHE A 199 18.59 15.76 6.98
CA PHE A 199 17.30 15.06 7.09
C PHE A 199 17.44 13.63 7.63
N ILE A 200 18.52 12.93 7.29
CA ILE A 200 18.82 11.58 7.79
C ILE A 200 18.88 11.51 9.33
N SER A 201 19.18 12.62 9.99
CA SER A 201 19.22 12.73 11.46
C SER A 201 17.89 12.35 12.09
N TYR A 202 16.80 12.83 11.51
CA TYR A 202 15.45 12.67 12.04
C TYR A 202 14.79 11.32 11.69
N VAL A 203 15.29 10.61 10.69
CA VAL A 203 14.72 9.36 10.19
C VAL A 203 14.60 8.27 11.26
N GLY A 204 15.45 8.32 12.26
CA GLY A 204 15.43 7.38 13.39
C GLY A 204 14.09 7.28 14.10
N VAL A 205 13.35 8.40 14.24
CA VAL A 205 12.03 8.46 14.86
C VAL A 205 11.08 7.40 14.28
N THR A 206 11.07 7.24 12.99
CA THR A 206 10.12 6.35 12.32
C THR A 206 10.48 4.85 12.36
N LYS A 207 11.64 4.47 12.91
CA LYS A 207 12.04 3.05 13.02
C LYS A 207 11.14 2.24 13.92
N VAL A 208 10.56 2.84 14.95
CA VAL A 208 9.68 2.18 15.91
C VAL A 208 8.42 1.61 15.23
N ILE A 209 7.98 2.22 14.13
CA ILE A 209 6.80 1.73 13.39
C ILE A 209 7.00 0.30 12.85
N SER A 210 8.25 -0.12 12.60
CA SER A 210 8.52 -1.49 12.16
C SER A 210 8.28 -2.57 13.24
N VAL A 211 8.14 -2.15 14.48
CA VAL A 211 7.80 -3.02 15.63
C VAL A 211 6.43 -2.69 16.23
N ALA A 212 5.54 -2.06 15.45
CA ALA A 212 4.19 -1.68 15.88
C ALA A 212 3.39 -2.85 16.48
N GLY A 213 3.62 -4.08 16.00
CA GLY A 213 2.99 -5.29 16.55
C GLY A 213 3.39 -5.66 17.98
N GLU A 214 4.49 -5.08 18.52
CA GLU A 214 4.98 -5.29 19.89
C GLU A 214 4.55 -4.18 20.85
N ILE A 215 3.86 -3.13 20.35
CA ILE A 215 3.45 -1.95 21.11
C ILE A 215 2.09 -2.20 21.77
N GLU A 216 1.99 -1.85 23.05
CA GLU A 216 0.73 -1.79 23.77
C GLU A 216 -0.09 -0.59 23.32
N ASN A 217 -1.38 -0.79 23.02
CA ASN A 217 -2.28 0.25 22.50
C ASN A 217 -1.61 1.10 21.38
N PRO A 218 -1.24 0.49 20.23
CA PRO A 218 -0.44 1.13 19.20
C PRO A 218 -1.10 2.39 18.63
N GLU A 219 -2.43 2.45 18.61
CA GLU A 219 -3.21 3.59 18.13
C GLU A 219 -2.95 4.87 18.93
N ARG A 220 -2.64 4.74 20.22
CA ARG A 220 -2.33 5.85 21.14
C ARG A 220 -0.83 6.02 21.36
N ASN A 221 -0.15 4.92 21.72
CA ASN A 221 1.24 4.99 22.18
C ASN A 221 2.23 5.25 21.03
N LEU A 222 1.89 4.81 19.80
CA LEU A 222 2.75 5.05 18.64
C LEU A 222 2.74 6.53 18.23
N PRO A 223 1.60 7.21 17.96
CA PRO A 223 1.60 8.63 17.65
C PRO A 223 2.24 9.48 18.76
N LEU A 224 1.79 9.30 20.00
CA LEU A 224 2.28 10.11 21.13
C LEU A 224 3.77 9.93 21.36
N GLY A 225 4.28 8.70 21.34
CA GLY A 225 5.71 8.43 21.53
C GLY A 225 6.56 9.04 20.42
N LEU A 226 6.08 9.02 19.18
CA LEU A 226 6.77 9.63 18.04
C LEU A 226 6.72 11.17 18.09
N PHE A 227 5.60 11.78 18.47
CA PHE A 227 5.52 13.24 18.66
C PHE A 227 6.44 13.73 19.76
N LEU A 228 6.51 13.02 20.89
CA LEU A 228 7.45 13.34 21.96
C LEU A 228 8.90 13.21 21.50
N ALA A 229 9.21 12.13 20.76
CA ALA A 229 10.58 11.87 20.30
C ALA A 229 11.03 12.92 19.27
N ILE A 230 10.17 13.34 18.33
CA ILE A 230 10.52 14.38 17.36
C ILE A 230 10.63 15.75 18.04
N GLY A 231 9.77 16.06 19.00
CA GLY A 231 9.84 17.30 19.77
C GLY A 231 11.18 17.43 20.50
N VAL A 232 11.61 16.39 21.24
CA VAL A 232 12.91 16.34 21.88
C VAL A 232 14.06 16.41 20.87
N ALA A 233 13.97 15.66 19.75
CA ALA A 233 15.01 15.68 18.73
C ALA A 233 15.18 17.06 18.09
N VAL A 234 14.08 17.75 17.76
CA VAL A 234 14.12 19.10 17.18
C VAL A 234 14.76 20.08 18.15
N ILE A 235 14.38 20.06 19.44
CA ILE A 235 14.97 20.93 20.47
C ILE A 235 16.48 20.65 20.61
N VAL A 236 16.86 19.36 20.75
CA VAL A 236 18.26 18.99 20.91
C VAL A 236 19.10 19.37 19.70
N TYR A 237 18.58 19.18 18.50
CA TYR A 237 19.32 19.56 17.28
C TYR A 237 19.43 21.08 17.13
N ILE A 238 18.34 21.82 17.28
CA ILE A 238 18.38 23.29 17.13
C ILE A 238 19.30 23.90 18.16
N VAL A 239 19.07 23.62 19.45
CA VAL A 239 19.88 24.20 20.51
C VAL A 239 21.32 23.69 20.44
N GLY A 240 21.52 22.38 20.22
CA GLY A 240 22.84 21.79 20.16
C GLY A 240 23.70 22.30 19.02
N VAL A 241 23.14 22.43 17.83
CA VAL A 241 23.84 22.99 16.67
C VAL A 241 24.09 24.48 16.85
N SER A 242 23.15 25.22 17.50
CA SER A 242 23.37 26.62 17.87
C SER A 242 24.54 26.75 18.87
N VAL A 243 24.64 25.85 19.87
CA VAL A 243 25.80 25.80 20.78
C VAL A 243 27.09 25.50 20.01
N MET A 244 27.06 24.53 19.11
CA MET A 244 28.25 24.15 18.33
C MET A 244 28.76 25.32 17.47
N VAL A 245 27.88 26.00 16.74
CA VAL A 245 28.22 27.17 15.94
C VAL A 245 28.65 28.34 16.85
N GLY A 246 27.86 28.61 17.88
CA GLY A 246 28.10 29.75 18.79
C GLY A 246 29.39 29.67 19.61
N VAL A 247 29.84 28.45 19.94
CA VAL A 247 31.07 28.24 20.72
C VAL A 247 32.31 28.22 19.83
N SER A 248 32.34 27.33 18.83
CA SER A 248 33.53 27.08 17.98
C SER A 248 33.59 27.90 16.70
N GLY A 249 32.48 28.53 16.30
CA GLY A 249 32.36 29.17 14.99
C GLY A 249 32.27 28.13 13.84
N THR A 250 32.01 28.62 12.63
CA THR A 250 31.76 27.78 11.46
C THR A 250 33.04 27.05 10.98
N GLU A 251 34.19 27.73 11.02
CA GLU A 251 35.44 27.20 10.48
C GLU A 251 35.98 26.06 11.35
N ASN A 252 36.09 26.25 12.65
CA ASN A 252 36.57 25.23 13.60
C ASN A 252 35.60 24.06 13.73
N LEU A 253 34.32 24.32 13.51
CA LEU A 253 33.32 23.26 13.48
C LEU A 253 33.44 22.40 12.22
N ALA A 254 33.75 23.01 11.07
CA ALA A 254 33.94 22.34 9.80
C ALA A 254 35.26 21.58 9.69
N HIS A 255 36.36 22.20 10.13
CA HIS A 255 37.72 21.69 9.95
C HIS A 255 38.53 21.77 11.24
N VAL A 256 39.38 20.79 11.46
CA VAL A 256 40.40 20.78 12.50
C VAL A 256 41.72 20.38 11.84
N ASN A 257 42.76 21.19 12.04
CA ASN A 257 44.08 21.00 11.39
C ASN A 257 44.06 20.87 9.86
N GLY A 258 43.12 21.54 9.17
CA GLY A 258 42.96 21.49 7.71
C GLY A 258 42.13 20.31 7.22
N GLU A 259 41.72 19.38 8.07
CA GLU A 259 40.91 18.24 7.71
C GLU A 259 39.46 18.39 8.20
N ILE A 260 38.53 17.61 7.60
CA ILE A 260 37.11 17.63 8.00
C ILE A 260 36.99 17.13 9.45
N ASN A 261 36.33 17.92 10.28
CA ASN A 261 36.09 17.57 11.66
C ASN A 261 35.03 16.47 11.80
N LEU A 262 35.47 15.22 12.02
CA LEU A 262 34.57 14.07 12.19
C LEU A 262 34.04 13.93 13.63
N THR A 263 34.49 14.80 14.58
CA THR A 263 34.11 14.75 15.97
C THR A 263 33.67 16.11 16.53
N PRO A 264 32.74 16.82 15.81
CA PRO A 264 32.40 18.22 16.14
C PRO A 264 31.91 18.42 17.57
N ALA A 265 31.08 17.48 18.08
CA ALA A 265 30.58 17.60 19.47
C ALA A 265 31.69 17.51 20.54
N SER A 266 32.73 16.68 20.31
CA SER A 266 33.90 16.59 21.22
C SER A 266 34.78 17.82 21.12
N THR A 267 34.96 18.38 19.92
CA THR A 267 35.71 19.63 19.71
C THR A 267 35.06 20.76 20.51
N VAL A 268 33.76 20.95 20.39
CA VAL A 268 33.00 21.97 21.10
C VAL A 268 33.03 21.73 22.62
N ALA A 269 32.86 20.48 23.06
CA ALA A 269 32.93 20.14 24.51
C ALA A 269 34.29 20.41 25.11
N ARG A 270 35.37 20.27 24.34
CA ARG A 270 36.74 20.69 24.77
C ARG A 270 36.81 22.20 24.99
N GLU A 271 36.23 22.99 24.10
CA GLU A 271 36.19 24.44 24.21
C GLU A 271 35.33 24.91 25.38
N ILE A 272 34.18 24.28 25.64
CA ILE A 272 33.29 24.57 26.77
C ILE A 272 33.99 24.34 28.11
N THR A 273 34.72 23.23 28.24
CA THR A 273 35.36 22.84 29.49
C THR A 273 36.79 23.36 29.66
N GLY A 274 37.40 23.86 28.60
CA GLY A 274 38.81 24.21 28.55
C GLY A 274 39.76 23.02 28.74
N SER A 275 39.27 21.78 28.64
CA SER A 275 40.07 20.57 28.89
C SER A 275 39.69 19.41 27.97
N SER A 276 40.59 18.45 27.77
CA SER A 276 40.32 17.21 27.03
C SER A 276 39.28 16.32 27.71
N THR A 277 39.01 16.52 29.00
CA THR A 277 38.01 15.76 29.77
C THR A 277 36.62 15.93 29.15
N GLY A 278 36.21 17.15 28.76
CA GLY A 278 34.95 17.42 28.08
C GLY A 278 34.85 16.67 26.75
N ALA A 279 35.93 16.67 25.95
CA ALA A 279 35.99 15.93 24.69
C ALA A 279 35.78 14.42 24.89
N TYR A 280 36.43 13.83 25.90
CA TYR A 280 36.27 12.39 26.19
C TYR A 280 34.87 12.03 26.68
N ILE A 281 34.27 12.84 27.56
CA ILE A 281 32.89 12.65 28.03
C ILE A 281 31.95 12.61 26.81
N MET A 282 32.10 13.57 25.89
CA MET A 282 31.27 13.66 24.72
C MET A 282 31.55 12.54 23.69
N ALA A 283 32.83 12.08 23.63
CA ALA A 283 33.18 10.91 22.80
C ALA A 283 32.53 9.63 23.34
N PHE A 284 32.48 9.40 24.64
CA PHE A 284 31.74 8.28 25.23
C PHE A 284 30.26 8.36 24.92
N ALA A 285 29.62 9.54 25.04
CA ALA A 285 28.22 9.73 24.64
C ALA A 285 27.98 9.36 23.17
N ALA A 286 28.85 9.81 22.27
CA ALA A 286 28.79 9.50 20.85
C ALA A 286 28.93 8.01 20.58
N ILE A 287 29.93 7.35 21.17
CA ILE A 287 30.18 5.91 21.01
C ILE A 287 28.94 5.10 21.45
N PHE A 288 28.32 5.42 22.59
CA PHE A 288 27.11 4.75 23.05
C PHE A 288 25.93 4.97 22.10
N ALA A 289 25.76 6.20 21.60
CA ALA A 289 24.73 6.49 20.59
C ALA A 289 24.93 5.69 19.29
N PHE A 290 26.15 5.66 18.76
CA PHE A 290 26.50 4.92 17.57
C PHE A 290 26.39 3.40 17.75
N LEU A 291 26.82 2.86 18.91
CA LEU A 291 26.72 1.43 19.23
C LEU A 291 25.27 0.94 19.10
N SER A 292 24.32 1.70 19.63
CA SER A 292 22.90 1.36 19.52
C SER A 292 22.43 1.35 18.05
N VAL A 293 22.82 2.38 17.29
CA VAL A 293 22.38 2.53 15.87
C VAL A 293 23.06 1.51 14.96
N ALA A 294 24.36 1.24 15.12
CA ALA A 294 25.11 0.31 14.30
C ALA A 294 24.57 -1.13 14.43
N ASN A 295 24.42 -1.60 15.67
CA ASN A 295 23.89 -2.93 15.93
C ASN A 295 22.44 -3.09 15.43
N ALA A 296 21.55 -2.15 15.75
CA ALA A 296 20.17 -2.18 15.26
C ALA A 296 20.09 -2.01 13.73
N GLY A 297 21.05 -1.27 13.15
CA GLY A 297 21.13 -1.02 11.72
C GLY A 297 21.41 -2.29 10.93
N ILE A 298 22.45 -3.05 11.28
CA ILE A 298 22.79 -4.32 10.63
C ILE A 298 21.65 -5.33 10.77
N LEU A 299 21.09 -5.46 11.99
CA LEU A 299 19.96 -6.36 12.22
C LEU A 299 18.73 -5.99 11.39
N SER A 300 18.38 -4.70 11.36
CA SER A 300 17.23 -4.23 10.58
C SER A 300 17.48 -4.39 9.09
N ALA A 301 18.66 -4.01 8.57
CA ALA A 301 19.01 -4.17 7.16
C ALA A 301 18.90 -5.64 6.71
N SER A 302 19.34 -6.61 7.52
CA SER A 302 19.27 -8.03 7.19
C SER A 302 17.85 -8.59 7.07
N ARG A 303 16.87 -7.96 7.73
CA ARG A 303 15.46 -8.38 7.70
C ARG A 303 14.73 -8.00 6.41
N TYR A 304 15.19 -6.96 5.69
CA TYR A 304 14.56 -6.56 4.42
C TYR A 304 14.75 -7.59 3.32
N PRO A 305 15.97 -8.10 3.02
CA PRO A 305 16.15 -9.19 2.08
C PRO A 305 15.36 -10.45 2.48
N LEU A 306 15.29 -10.76 3.77
CA LEU A 306 14.48 -11.88 4.28
C LEU A 306 12.98 -11.68 3.97
N ALA A 307 12.42 -10.51 4.29
CA ALA A 307 11.01 -10.20 4.05
C ALA A 307 10.68 -10.22 2.56
N MET A 308 11.49 -9.56 1.73
CA MET A 308 11.33 -9.55 0.27
C MET A 308 11.45 -10.94 -0.34
N SER A 309 12.35 -11.80 0.18
CA SER A 309 12.49 -13.18 -0.28
C SER A 309 11.31 -14.06 0.15
N ARG A 310 10.71 -13.81 1.31
CA ARG A 310 9.46 -14.47 1.73
C ARG A 310 8.30 -14.13 0.81
N ASP A 311 8.25 -12.89 0.34
CA ASP A 311 7.27 -12.39 -0.63
C ASP A 311 7.67 -12.69 -2.10
N HIS A 312 8.68 -13.55 -2.31
CA HIS A 312 9.19 -13.98 -3.63
C HIS A 312 9.78 -12.87 -4.52
N LEU A 313 10.09 -11.70 -3.98
CA LEU A 313 10.72 -10.59 -4.70
C LEU A 313 12.24 -10.71 -4.81
N LEU A 314 12.87 -11.51 -3.95
CA LEU A 314 14.30 -11.82 -3.96
C LEU A 314 14.55 -13.34 -3.97
N PRO A 315 15.79 -13.79 -4.30
CA PRO A 315 16.13 -15.22 -4.36
C PRO A 315 15.85 -15.97 -3.07
N LYS A 316 15.41 -17.23 -3.20
CA LYS A 316 15.06 -18.13 -2.07
C LYS A 316 16.21 -18.34 -1.07
N LEU A 317 17.47 -18.11 -1.50
CA LEU A 317 18.64 -18.21 -0.62
C LEU A 317 18.55 -17.26 0.59
N LEU A 318 18.05 -16.04 0.39
CA LEU A 318 17.89 -15.01 1.42
C LEU A 318 16.74 -15.29 2.40
N ARG A 319 15.91 -16.30 2.11
CA ARG A 319 14.81 -16.76 2.99
C ARG A 319 15.30 -17.67 4.13
N LYS A 320 16.52 -18.23 4.02
CA LYS A 320 17.06 -19.16 5.00
C LYS A 320 17.34 -18.44 6.32
N VAL A 321 16.84 -19.00 7.41
CA VAL A 321 17.12 -18.61 8.79
C VAL A 321 17.75 -19.80 9.51
N ASP A 322 18.59 -19.52 10.50
CA ASP A 322 19.16 -20.56 11.35
C ASP A 322 18.12 -21.12 12.35
N GLY A 323 18.50 -22.08 13.16
CA GLY A 323 17.63 -22.69 14.18
C GLY A 323 17.13 -21.71 15.25
N LYS A 324 17.73 -20.50 15.35
CA LYS A 324 17.33 -19.41 16.26
C LYS A 324 16.45 -18.36 15.54
N GLY A 325 16.13 -18.55 14.26
CA GLY A 325 15.38 -17.59 13.44
C GLY A 325 16.19 -16.41 12.92
N THR A 326 17.54 -16.48 12.96
CA THR A 326 18.43 -15.41 12.51
C THR A 326 18.72 -15.50 11.01
N PRO A 327 18.57 -14.43 10.21
CA PRO A 327 18.85 -14.44 8.78
C PRO A 327 20.35 -14.27 8.50
N VAL A 328 21.16 -15.29 8.74
CA VAL A 328 22.62 -15.24 8.64
C VAL A 328 23.08 -14.71 7.28
N ILE A 329 22.52 -15.23 6.17
CA ILE A 329 22.87 -14.80 4.81
C ILE A 329 22.51 -13.31 4.61
N GLY A 330 21.36 -12.88 5.11
CA GLY A 330 20.95 -11.46 5.07
C GLY A 330 21.91 -10.55 5.85
N ILE A 331 22.43 -11.01 7.01
CA ILE A 331 23.43 -10.28 7.80
C ILE A 331 24.73 -10.16 7.03
N VAL A 332 25.26 -11.28 6.49
CA VAL A 332 26.53 -11.30 5.75
C VAL A 332 26.44 -10.38 4.53
N VAL A 333 25.40 -10.51 3.73
CA VAL A 333 25.20 -9.66 2.53
C VAL A 333 25.11 -8.18 2.92
N SER A 334 24.32 -7.82 3.94
CA SER A 334 24.20 -6.43 4.38
C SER A 334 25.52 -5.89 4.94
N ALA A 335 26.24 -6.67 5.75
CA ALA A 335 27.56 -6.30 6.28
C ALA A 335 28.59 -6.10 5.18
N SER A 336 28.63 -6.99 4.17
CA SER A 336 29.54 -6.85 3.02
C SER A 336 29.26 -5.56 2.23
N VAL A 337 27.98 -5.23 1.99
CA VAL A 337 27.64 -3.97 1.30
C VAL A 337 28.00 -2.76 2.16
N ILE A 338 27.80 -2.81 3.49
CA ILE A 338 28.24 -1.76 4.41
C ILE A 338 29.76 -1.55 4.32
N ALA A 339 30.54 -2.64 4.35
CA ALA A 339 31.99 -2.57 4.23
C ALA A 339 32.44 -1.97 2.90
N ILE A 340 31.82 -2.36 1.79
CA ILE A 340 32.06 -1.79 0.45
C ILE A 340 31.77 -0.28 0.47
N VAL A 341 30.66 0.14 1.03
CA VAL A 341 30.27 1.56 1.15
C VAL A 341 31.32 2.35 1.91
N ILE A 342 31.81 1.83 3.06
CA ILE A 342 32.83 2.48 3.89
C ILE A 342 34.17 2.60 3.13
N LEU A 343 34.52 1.61 2.32
CA LEU A 343 35.79 1.61 1.56
C LEU A 343 35.81 2.57 0.36
N PHE A 344 34.66 2.74 -0.31
CA PHE A 344 34.62 3.45 -1.59
C PHE A 344 33.94 4.82 -1.56
N LEU A 345 33.22 5.14 -0.49
CA LEU A 345 32.49 6.41 -0.38
C LEU A 345 33.00 7.21 0.84
N ASP A 346 33.25 8.51 0.62
CA ASP A 346 33.51 9.41 1.72
C ASP A 346 32.25 9.67 2.59
N PRO A 347 32.42 10.05 3.85
CA PRO A 347 31.30 10.22 4.81
C PRO A 347 30.23 11.19 4.32
N LEU A 348 30.60 12.28 3.65
CA LEU A 348 29.64 13.27 3.12
C LEU A 348 28.75 12.67 2.02
N LYS A 349 29.35 11.89 1.09
CA LYS A 349 28.59 11.20 0.06
C LYS A 349 27.65 10.16 0.68
N ILE A 350 28.15 9.37 1.64
CA ILE A 350 27.28 8.40 2.35
C ILE A 350 26.06 9.09 2.94
N ALA A 351 26.25 10.23 3.64
CA ALA A 351 25.16 10.99 4.26
C ALA A 351 24.18 11.54 3.21
N LYS A 352 24.67 12.16 2.12
CA LYS A 352 23.83 12.69 1.03
C LYS A 352 22.99 11.60 0.38
N LEU A 353 23.58 10.45 0.08
CA LEU A 353 22.90 9.33 -0.55
C LEU A 353 21.87 8.70 0.41
N ALA A 354 22.20 8.53 1.68
CA ALA A 354 21.29 8.02 2.68
C ALA A 354 20.06 8.92 2.85
N SER A 355 20.26 10.26 2.88
CA SER A 355 19.17 11.23 2.97
C SER A 355 18.28 11.20 1.73
N SER A 356 18.86 11.20 0.53
CA SER A 356 18.08 11.23 -0.72
C SER A 356 17.18 10.00 -0.86
N PHE A 357 17.70 8.81 -0.53
CA PHE A 357 16.89 7.61 -0.53
C PHE A 357 15.75 7.65 0.47
N GLN A 358 16.04 8.13 1.65
CA GLN A 358 15.01 8.20 2.66
C GLN A 358 13.91 9.20 2.30
N LEU A 359 14.28 10.33 1.69
CA LEU A 359 13.32 11.31 1.16
C LEU A 359 12.46 10.68 0.05
N LEU A 360 13.07 9.94 -0.88
CA LEU A 360 12.33 9.23 -1.94
C LEU A 360 11.32 8.22 -1.34
N MET A 361 11.75 7.43 -0.36
CA MET A 361 10.88 6.46 0.29
C MET A 361 9.74 7.15 1.05
N PHE A 362 10.00 8.30 1.65
CA PHE A 362 8.99 9.08 2.35
C PHE A 362 7.97 9.72 1.40
N ALA A 363 8.41 10.18 0.23
CA ALA A 363 7.50 10.60 -0.83
C ALA A 363 6.55 9.46 -1.25
N LEU A 364 7.09 8.25 -1.46
CA LEU A 364 6.27 7.07 -1.79
C LEU A 364 5.29 6.69 -0.67
N LEU A 365 5.66 6.84 0.60
CA LEU A 365 4.75 6.59 1.73
C LEU A 365 3.60 7.60 1.79
N CYS A 366 3.85 8.88 1.48
CA CYS A 366 2.80 9.87 1.35
C CYS A 366 1.83 9.51 0.21
N ILE A 367 2.34 9.08 -0.95
CA ILE A 367 1.53 8.58 -2.07
C ILE A 367 0.73 7.33 -1.64
N ALA A 368 1.34 6.42 -0.87
CA ALA A 368 0.69 5.21 -0.40
C ALA A 368 -0.55 5.50 0.46
N VAL A 369 -0.50 6.51 1.33
CA VAL A 369 -1.67 6.95 2.11
C VAL A 369 -2.78 7.48 1.20
N VAL A 370 -2.43 8.30 0.21
CA VAL A 370 -3.42 8.81 -0.76
C VAL A 370 -4.09 7.63 -1.47
N VAL A 371 -3.32 6.68 -1.97
CA VAL A 371 -3.85 5.49 -2.63
C VAL A 371 -4.75 4.68 -1.70
N MET A 372 -4.30 4.39 -0.46
CA MET A 372 -5.10 3.60 0.50
C MET A 372 -6.42 4.28 0.86
N ARG A 373 -6.45 5.59 1.02
CA ARG A 373 -7.69 6.32 1.30
C ARG A 373 -8.62 6.39 0.10
N GLU A 374 -8.07 6.60 -1.11
CA GLU A 374 -8.87 6.70 -2.34
C GLU A 374 -9.41 5.34 -2.81
N THR A 375 -8.82 4.23 -2.40
CA THR A 375 -9.36 2.90 -2.68
C THR A 375 -10.71 2.64 -2.00
N LYS A 376 -10.99 3.34 -0.89
CA LYS A 376 -12.19 3.13 -0.05
C LYS A 376 -12.41 1.65 0.31
N LEU A 377 -11.34 0.93 0.59
CA LEU A 377 -11.42 -0.44 1.06
C LEU A 377 -11.96 -0.46 2.49
N ASP A 378 -13.03 -1.22 2.74
CA ASP A 378 -13.64 -1.35 4.07
C ASP A 378 -12.66 -1.91 5.11
N SER A 379 -11.70 -2.72 4.65
CA SER A 379 -10.62 -3.28 5.49
C SER A 379 -9.50 -2.29 5.83
N TYR A 380 -9.52 -1.07 5.26
CA TYR A 380 -8.56 -0.01 5.60
C TYR A 380 -9.11 0.85 6.73
N ASP A 381 -8.89 0.40 7.97
CA ASP A 381 -9.30 1.12 9.18
C ASP A 381 -8.07 1.47 10.04
N PRO A 382 -7.40 2.61 9.76
CA PRO A 382 -6.27 3.07 10.55
C PRO A 382 -6.73 3.62 11.90
N GLY A 383 -6.12 3.16 13.00
CA GLY A 383 -6.36 3.68 14.35
C GLY A 383 -5.89 5.14 14.53
N TYR A 384 -5.06 5.64 13.62
CA TYR A 384 -4.68 7.05 13.53
C TYR A 384 -4.79 7.54 12.09
N ARG A 385 -5.52 8.61 11.85
CA ARG A 385 -5.65 9.27 10.54
C ARG A 385 -4.88 10.59 10.49
N ALA A 386 -3.96 10.72 9.54
CA ALA A 386 -3.19 11.95 9.34
C ALA A 386 -4.14 13.12 9.01
N PRO A 387 -3.98 14.29 9.69
CA PRO A 387 -4.83 15.46 9.46
C PRO A 387 -4.55 16.13 8.10
N PHE A 388 -5.40 17.09 7.73
CA PHE A 388 -5.26 17.93 6.52
C PHE A 388 -5.12 17.16 5.20
N TYR A 389 -5.74 16.00 5.11
CA TYR A 389 -5.79 15.21 3.89
C TYR A 389 -6.54 15.93 2.76
N PRO A 390 -6.10 15.88 1.48
CA PRO A 390 -4.86 15.25 0.98
C PRO A 390 -3.64 16.19 0.99
N TRP A 391 -3.80 17.44 1.42
CA TRP A 391 -2.80 18.49 1.28
C TRP A 391 -1.49 18.18 1.99
N LEU A 392 -1.57 17.58 3.18
CA LEU A 392 -0.38 17.20 3.93
C LEU A 392 0.49 16.20 3.16
N GLN A 393 -0.12 15.21 2.52
CA GLN A 393 0.58 14.21 1.73
C GLN A 393 1.17 14.83 0.45
N ILE A 394 0.42 15.70 -0.22
CA ILE A 394 0.89 16.42 -1.43
C ILE A 394 2.12 17.27 -1.09
N VAL A 395 2.04 18.09 -0.02
CA VAL A 395 3.19 18.87 0.46
C VAL A 395 4.37 17.96 0.80
N GLY A 396 4.11 16.81 1.47
CA GLY A 396 5.14 15.83 1.77
C GLY A 396 5.85 15.29 0.53
N VAL A 397 5.11 14.93 -0.52
CA VAL A 397 5.68 14.46 -1.79
C VAL A 397 6.52 15.55 -2.45
N ILE A 398 5.92 16.73 -2.64
CA ILE A 398 6.59 17.84 -3.34
C ILE A 398 7.86 18.26 -2.61
N SER A 399 7.79 18.45 -1.28
CA SER A 399 8.94 18.87 -0.49
C SER A 399 10.07 17.84 -0.48
N CYS A 400 9.74 16.53 -0.34
CA CYS A 400 10.75 15.48 -0.41
C CYS A 400 11.46 15.43 -1.76
N LEU A 401 10.72 15.52 -2.88
CA LEU A 401 11.30 15.51 -4.21
C LEU A 401 12.10 16.79 -4.51
N ALA A 402 11.58 17.95 -4.11
CA ALA A 402 12.27 19.23 -4.27
C ALA A 402 13.63 19.23 -3.56
N ILE A 403 13.69 18.74 -2.32
CA ILE A 403 14.92 18.68 -1.54
C ILE A 403 15.95 17.75 -2.21
N ILE A 404 15.53 16.60 -2.76
CA ILE A 404 16.45 15.70 -3.49
C ILE A 404 17.12 16.46 -4.65
N VAL A 405 16.37 17.27 -5.39
CA VAL A 405 16.90 18.08 -6.50
C VAL A 405 17.88 19.16 -6.00
N VAL A 406 17.50 19.86 -4.92
CA VAL A 406 18.33 20.93 -4.32
C VAL A 406 19.65 20.40 -3.72
N MET A 407 19.69 19.15 -3.26
CA MET A 407 20.91 18.50 -2.78
C MET A 407 21.98 18.27 -3.87
N GLY A 408 21.61 18.46 -5.13
CA GLY A 408 22.52 18.35 -6.29
C GLY A 408 22.27 17.12 -7.17
N TRP A 409 23.04 17.02 -8.26
CA TRP A 409 22.83 15.99 -9.29
C TRP A 409 23.14 14.55 -8.84
N ILE A 410 24.10 14.36 -7.91
CA ILE A 410 24.51 13.03 -7.42
C ILE A 410 23.34 12.32 -6.69
N PRO A 411 22.65 12.95 -5.73
CA PRO A 411 21.44 12.40 -5.11
C PRO A 411 20.33 12.06 -6.12
N VAL A 412 20.12 12.91 -7.13
CA VAL A 412 19.11 12.67 -8.18
C VAL A 412 19.49 11.46 -9.02
N LEU A 413 20.73 11.39 -9.52
CA LEU A 413 21.22 10.27 -10.32
C LEU A 413 21.12 8.95 -9.56
N PHE A 414 21.54 8.96 -8.30
CA PHE A 414 21.54 7.76 -7.47
C PHE A 414 20.12 7.29 -7.14
N SER A 415 19.20 8.20 -6.83
CA SER A 415 17.80 7.88 -6.62
C SER A 415 17.15 7.31 -7.87
N SER A 416 17.44 7.91 -9.03
CA SER A 416 16.97 7.42 -10.34
C SER A 416 17.55 6.05 -10.68
N ALA A 417 18.83 5.83 -10.41
CA ALA A 417 19.49 4.54 -10.64
C ALA A 417 18.82 3.39 -9.86
N ILE A 418 18.44 3.63 -8.63
CA ILE A 418 17.70 2.59 -7.84
C ILE A 418 16.32 2.33 -8.37
N ILE A 419 15.61 3.36 -8.82
CA ILE A 419 14.31 3.16 -9.47
C ILE A 419 14.51 2.26 -10.69
N VAL A 420 15.49 2.58 -11.55
CA VAL A 420 15.79 1.78 -12.75
C VAL A 420 16.20 0.35 -12.38
N VAL A 421 17.11 0.17 -11.42
CA VAL A 421 17.54 -1.16 -10.95
C VAL A 421 16.35 -1.94 -10.38
N GLY A 422 15.50 -1.30 -9.58
CA GLY A 422 14.30 -1.93 -9.01
C GLY A 422 13.29 -2.34 -10.09
N VAL A 423 13.09 -1.51 -11.10
CA VAL A 423 12.22 -1.83 -12.25
C VAL A 423 12.79 -2.98 -13.07
N LEU A 424 14.08 -2.93 -13.41
CA LEU A 424 14.75 -4.02 -14.15
C LEU A 424 14.70 -5.34 -13.38
N TRP A 425 14.95 -5.29 -12.07
CA TRP A 425 14.86 -6.46 -11.21
C TRP A 425 13.43 -7.01 -11.14
N TYR A 426 12.44 -6.14 -11.05
CA TYR A 426 11.05 -6.55 -11.07
C TYR A 426 10.69 -7.32 -12.36
N PHE A 427 11.05 -6.79 -13.53
CA PHE A 427 10.77 -7.45 -14.79
C PHE A 427 11.58 -8.74 -15.00
N ALA A 428 12.85 -8.75 -14.58
CA ALA A 428 13.72 -9.91 -14.73
C ALA A 428 13.37 -11.07 -13.77
N TYR A 429 12.99 -10.74 -12.53
CA TYR A 429 12.86 -11.75 -11.49
C TYR A 429 11.45 -11.83 -10.86
N ALA A 430 10.91 -10.73 -10.36
CA ALA A 430 9.73 -10.74 -9.48
C ALA A 430 8.42 -10.94 -10.24
N ARG A 431 8.26 -10.37 -11.45
CA ARG A 431 7.02 -10.40 -12.24
C ARG A 431 6.45 -11.81 -12.45
N LYS A 432 7.32 -12.80 -12.72
CA LYS A 432 6.92 -14.19 -13.04
C LYS A 432 6.58 -15.04 -11.80
N ARG A 433 6.79 -14.53 -10.57
CA ARG A 433 6.77 -15.35 -9.35
C ARG A 433 5.74 -14.93 -8.31
N VAL A 434 5.09 -13.83 -8.53
CA VAL A 434 4.12 -13.27 -7.56
C VAL A 434 2.85 -12.86 -8.30
N GLU A 435 1.68 -13.22 -7.81
CA GLU A 435 0.36 -12.89 -8.38
C GLU A 435 -0.45 -11.93 -7.49
N ARG A 436 0.19 -11.04 -6.76
CA ARG A 436 -0.52 -10.07 -5.92
C ARG A 436 -0.69 -8.74 -6.62
N TYR A 437 -1.82 -8.10 -6.40
CA TYR A 437 -2.12 -6.74 -6.85
C TYR A 437 -2.11 -5.80 -5.65
N GLY A 438 -1.58 -4.59 -5.79
CA GLY A 438 -1.64 -3.56 -4.74
C GLY A 438 -2.99 -2.86 -4.74
N ALA A 439 -3.30 -2.13 -3.66
CA ALA A 439 -4.52 -1.35 -3.54
C ALA A 439 -4.74 -0.36 -4.70
N LEU A 440 -3.65 0.09 -5.35
CA LEU A 440 -3.70 0.95 -6.53
C LEU A 440 -4.58 0.37 -7.67
N TYR A 441 -4.63 -0.95 -7.83
CA TYR A 441 -5.47 -1.60 -8.84
C TYR A 441 -6.97 -1.38 -8.58
N HIS A 442 -7.39 -1.29 -7.32
CA HIS A 442 -8.79 -0.97 -6.99
C HIS A 442 -9.17 0.46 -7.38
N ILE A 443 -8.22 1.41 -7.34
CA ILE A 443 -8.47 2.77 -7.86
C ILE A 443 -8.67 2.73 -9.37
N PHE A 444 -7.79 2.04 -10.10
CA PHE A 444 -7.93 1.91 -11.55
C PHE A 444 -9.19 1.14 -11.93
N GLU A 445 -9.53 0.09 -11.21
CA GLU A 445 -10.78 -0.64 -11.40
C GLU A 445 -12.00 0.27 -11.21
N ARG A 446 -12.01 1.09 -10.14
CA ARG A 446 -13.12 2.02 -9.86
C ARG A 446 -13.17 3.20 -10.83
N LEU A 447 -12.02 3.79 -11.19
CA LEU A 447 -11.93 4.84 -12.21
C LEU A 447 -12.27 4.27 -13.60
N GLY A 448 -11.85 3.04 -13.87
CA GLY A 448 -12.18 2.29 -15.06
C GLY A 448 -13.66 2.06 -15.17
N ARG A 449 -14.36 1.62 -14.12
CA ARG A 449 -15.82 1.43 -14.11
C ARG A 449 -16.58 2.70 -14.50
N LYS A 450 -16.20 3.88 -13.99
CA LYS A 450 -16.85 5.16 -14.35
C LYS A 450 -16.51 5.68 -15.76
N ARG A 451 -15.31 5.43 -16.25
CA ARG A 451 -14.82 5.88 -17.56
C ARG A 451 -15.06 4.85 -18.66
N PHE A 452 -14.96 3.56 -18.32
CA PHE A 452 -15.18 2.46 -19.26
C PHE A 452 -16.65 2.29 -19.63
N ASP A 453 -17.59 2.59 -18.73
CA ASP A 453 -19.01 2.52 -19.10
C ASP A 453 -19.32 3.52 -20.20
N ALA A 454 -18.81 4.75 -20.15
CA ALA A 454 -19.01 5.73 -21.22
C ALA A 454 -18.23 5.37 -22.49
N LEU A 455 -16.96 4.98 -22.38
CA LEU A 455 -16.12 4.61 -23.51
C LEU A 455 -16.51 3.25 -24.12
N ASP A 456 -16.90 2.28 -23.30
CA ASP A 456 -17.36 0.97 -23.78
C ASP A 456 -18.74 1.10 -24.48
N VAL A 457 -19.60 1.96 -23.99
CA VAL A 457 -20.85 2.34 -24.67
C VAL A 457 -20.53 3.00 -26.01
N GLU A 458 -19.65 3.99 -26.03
CA GLU A 458 -19.25 4.69 -27.26
C GLU A 458 -18.55 3.76 -28.26
N LEU A 459 -17.65 2.90 -27.81
CA LEU A 459 -17.00 1.90 -28.67
C LEU A 459 -17.96 0.83 -29.15
N ARG A 460 -18.96 0.43 -28.37
CA ARG A 460 -20.02 -0.48 -28.78
C ARG A 460 -20.93 0.16 -29.83
N GLU A 461 -21.24 1.44 -29.69
CA GLU A 461 -21.99 2.22 -30.69
C GLU A 461 -21.21 2.29 -32.01
N ILE A 462 -19.91 2.60 -31.96
CA ILE A 462 -19.02 2.63 -33.13
C ILE A 462 -18.90 1.24 -33.77
N LEU A 463 -18.81 0.16 -32.99
CA LEU A 463 -18.74 -1.21 -33.52
C LEU A 463 -20.07 -1.67 -34.09
N LYS A 464 -21.20 -1.20 -33.55
CA LYS A 464 -22.55 -1.46 -34.04
C LYS A 464 -22.82 -0.70 -35.36
N GLU A 465 -22.43 0.59 -35.44
CA GLU A 465 -22.47 1.37 -36.70
C GLU A 465 -21.63 0.74 -37.81
N LYS A 466 -20.52 0.08 -37.46
CA LYS A 466 -19.65 -0.63 -38.39
C LYS A 466 -20.12 -2.06 -38.69
N GLY A 467 -21.24 -2.54 -38.12
CA GLY A 467 -21.78 -3.88 -38.33
C GLY A 467 -20.91 -5.03 -37.77
N LEU A 468 -19.95 -4.73 -36.86
CA LEU A 468 -18.95 -5.70 -36.41
C LEU A 468 -19.34 -6.48 -35.15
N ARG A 469 -20.45 -6.17 -34.46
CA ARG A 469 -20.96 -6.94 -33.31
C ARG A 469 -22.48 -6.92 -33.23
N ALA A 470 -23.06 -8.11 -33.39
CA ALA A 470 -24.53 -8.32 -33.31
C ALA A 470 -25.01 -8.76 -31.90
N HIS A 471 -24.15 -9.27 -31.01
CA HIS A 471 -24.53 -9.85 -29.70
C HIS A 471 -23.60 -9.47 -28.58
N ASP A 472 -24.15 -9.13 -27.38
CA ASP A 472 -23.40 -9.01 -26.13
C ASP A 472 -23.47 -10.35 -25.39
N PRO A 473 -22.32 -10.99 -25.08
CA PRO A 473 -22.31 -12.28 -24.40
C PRO A 473 -22.97 -12.26 -23.00
N PHE A 474 -23.02 -11.09 -22.34
CA PHE A 474 -23.69 -10.94 -21.05
C PHE A 474 -25.21 -10.97 -21.19
N ASP A 475 -25.73 -10.21 -22.13
CA ASP A 475 -27.18 -10.19 -22.41
C ASP A 475 -27.68 -11.57 -22.88
N GLU A 476 -26.87 -12.28 -23.65
CA GLU A 476 -27.16 -13.63 -24.09
C GLU A 476 -27.28 -14.63 -22.95
N ILE A 477 -26.36 -14.57 -22.00
CA ILE A 477 -26.37 -15.43 -20.81
C ILE A 477 -27.57 -15.13 -19.91
N ILE A 478 -27.89 -13.85 -19.67
CA ILE A 478 -29.06 -13.49 -18.85
C ILE A 478 -30.34 -13.92 -19.52
N THR A 479 -30.48 -13.75 -20.85
CA THR A 479 -31.68 -14.17 -21.58
C THR A 479 -31.89 -15.67 -21.58
N THR A 480 -30.80 -16.45 -21.67
CA THR A 480 -30.84 -17.93 -21.67
C THR A 480 -30.83 -18.52 -20.26
N ALA A 481 -30.48 -17.74 -19.21
CA ALA A 481 -30.42 -18.21 -17.84
C ALA A 481 -31.75 -18.84 -17.39
N ARG A 482 -31.65 -19.96 -16.68
CA ARG A 482 -32.80 -20.52 -15.96
C ARG A 482 -33.00 -19.82 -14.65
N VAL A 483 -34.23 -19.64 -14.22
CA VAL A 483 -34.58 -18.99 -12.94
C VAL A 483 -35.25 -20.02 -12.05
N VAL A 484 -34.74 -20.14 -10.85
CA VAL A 484 -35.21 -21.01 -9.77
C VAL A 484 -35.70 -20.16 -8.62
N ASP A 485 -36.99 -20.22 -8.30
CA ASP A 485 -37.50 -19.68 -7.05
C ASP A 485 -37.34 -20.75 -5.95
N ALA A 486 -36.55 -20.45 -4.95
CA ALA A 486 -36.30 -21.36 -3.83
C ALA A 486 -37.58 -21.51 -2.98
N PRO A 487 -38.00 -22.72 -2.66
CA PRO A 487 -39.10 -22.95 -1.70
C PRO A 487 -38.78 -22.32 -0.34
N ASP A 488 -39.82 -21.87 0.36
CA ASP A 488 -39.66 -21.30 1.69
C ASP A 488 -39.00 -22.31 2.65
N GLY A 489 -38.05 -21.86 3.44
CA GLY A 489 -37.28 -22.70 4.37
C GLY A 489 -36.17 -23.54 3.74
N SER A 490 -35.86 -23.35 2.44
CA SER A 490 -34.73 -24.04 1.79
C SER A 490 -33.38 -23.62 2.38
N SER A 491 -32.48 -24.60 2.55
CA SER A 491 -31.07 -24.31 2.88
C SER A 491 -30.29 -23.85 1.65
N PHE A 492 -29.10 -23.28 1.86
CA PHE A 492 -28.21 -22.94 0.73
C PHE A 492 -27.80 -24.18 -0.08
N GLU A 493 -27.56 -25.30 0.59
CA GLU A 493 -27.26 -26.59 -0.01
C GLU A 493 -28.38 -27.07 -0.95
N ASP A 494 -29.65 -26.88 -0.55
CA ASP A 494 -30.80 -27.25 -1.39
C ASP A 494 -30.85 -26.42 -2.66
N ILE A 495 -30.57 -25.11 -2.57
CA ILE A 495 -30.54 -24.21 -3.72
C ILE A 495 -29.37 -24.56 -4.66
N VAL A 496 -28.20 -24.86 -4.09
CA VAL A 496 -27.02 -25.33 -4.88
C VAL A 496 -27.37 -26.61 -5.62
N ARG A 497 -28.08 -27.55 -5.00
CA ARG A 497 -28.50 -28.80 -5.63
C ARG A 497 -29.47 -28.54 -6.80
N LEU A 498 -30.49 -27.73 -6.60
CA LEU A 498 -31.46 -27.37 -7.67
C LEU A 498 -30.76 -26.67 -8.83
N ALA A 499 -29.90 -25.71 -8.57
CA ALA A 499 -29.12 -25.02 -9.60
C ALA A 499 -28.17 -25.97 -10.35
N SER A 500 -27.57 -26.92 -9.64
CA SER A 500 -26.67 -27.93 -10.23
C SER A 500 -27.41 -28.94 -11.09
N GLU A 501 -28.63 -29.32 -10.72
CA GLU A 501 -29.50 -30.15 -11.54
C GLU A 501 -29.84 -29.46 -12.87
N ASP A 502 -30.23 -28.20 -12.83
CA ASP A 502 -30.52 -27.39 -14.03
C ASP A 502 -29.27 -27.20 -14.92
N LEU A 503 -28.10 -26.96 -14.34
CA LEU A 503 -26.84 -26.81 -15.07
C LEU A 503 -26.38 -28.16 -15.68
N SER A 504 -26.55 -29.27 -14.97
CA SER A 504 -26.12 -30.59 -15.42
C SER A 504 -26.94 -31.08 -16.62
N ALA A 505 -28.18 -30.58 -16.80
CA ALA A 505 -28.99 -30.86 -17.98
C ALA A 505 -28.42 -30.24 -19.28
N LEU A 506 -27.52 -29.25 -19.15
CA LEU A 506 -26.91 -28.51 -20.24
C LEU A 506 -25.40 -28.74 -20.37
N LEU A 507 -24.78 -29.38 -19.36
CA LEU A 507 -23.35 -29.57 -19.26
C LEU A 507 -22.98 -31.07 -19.23
N PRO A 508 -21.82 -31.47 -19.73
CA PRO A 508 -21.33 -32.85 -19.66
C PRO A 508 -20.74 -33.20 -18.29
N VAL A 509 -21.38 -32.71 -17.19
CA VAL A 509 -20.92 -32.88 -15.79
C VAL A 509 -22.10 -33.27 -14.92
N THR A 510 -21.90 -34.15 -13.94
CA THR A 510 -22.97 -34.59 -13.04
C THR A 510 -23.39 -33.48 -12.07
N SER A 511 -24.67 -33.44 -11.68
CA SER A 511 -25.20 -32.48 -10.71
C SER A 511 -24.50 -32.58 -9.34
N THR A 512 -24.11 -33.80 -8.94
CA THR A 512 -23.37 -34.04 -7.68
C THR A 512 -22.00 -33.37 -7.69
N SER A 513 -21.23 -33.50 -8.78
CA SER A 513 -19.91 -32.85 -8.92
C SER A 513 -20.03 -31.32 -8.93
N LEU A 514 -21.01 -30.75 -9.64
CA LEU A 514 -21.25 -29.31 -9.64
C LEU A 514 -21.63 -28.79 -8.26
N SER A 515 -22.51 -29.50 -7.53
CA SER A 515 -22.90 -29.15 -6.17
C SER A 515 -21.71 -29.14 -5.21
N GLU A 516 -20.87 -30.19 -5.26
CA GLU A 516 -19.68 -30.27 -4.42
C GLU A 516 -18.70 -29.13 -4.69
N GLU A 517 -18.46 -28.78 -5.95
CA GLU A 517 -17.56 -27.71 -6.34
C GLU A 517 -18.09 -26.32 -5.91
N PHE A 518 -19.38 -26.02 -6.09
CA PHE A 518 -19.98 -24.78 -5.62
C PHE A 518 -19.95 -24.64 -4.10
N LEU A 519 -20.28 -25.71 -3.37
CA LEU A 519 -20.22 -25.74 -1.91
C LEU A 519 -18.79 -25.62 -1.42
N HIS A 520 -17.84 -26.30 -2.07
CA HIS A 520 -16.43 -26.17 -1.74
C HIS A 520 -15.94 -24.74 -1.96
N GLY A 521 -16.25 -24.11 -3.11
CA GLY A 521 -15.92 -22.72 -3.40
C GLY A 521 -16.46 -21.76 -2.34
N THR A 522 -17.67 -21.98 -1.87
CA THR A 522 -18.28 -21.16 -0.82
C THR A 522 -17.57 -21.34 0.53
N LYS A 523 -17.29 -22.57 0.94
CA LYS A 523 -16.58 -22.89 2.18
C LYS A 523 -15.16 -22.33 2.25
N ILE A 524 -14.46 -22.23 1.13
CA ILE A 524 -13.11 -21.63 1.08
C ILE A 524 -13.12 -20.11 0.86
N GLY A 525 -14.29 -19.46 0.88
CA GLY A 525 -14.43 -18.02 0.68
C GLY A 525 -14.19 -17.55 -0.75
N ALA A 526 -14.29 -18.43 -1.74
CA ALA A 526 -14.15 -18.07 -3.15
C ALA A 526 -15.44 -17.46 -3.76
N THR A 527 -16.59 -17.64 -3.11
CA THR A 527 -17.86 -17.05 -3.54
C THR A 527 -17.95 -15.58 -3.12
N PRO A 528 -17.98 -14.62 -4.07
CA PRO A 528 -18.21 -13.22 -3.77
C PRO A 528 -19.61 -13.01 -3.20
N VAL A 529 -19.72 -12.26 -2.11
CA VAL A 529 -20.99 -11.86 -1.51
C VAL A 529 -20.99 -10.36 -1.31
N THR A 530 -21.96 -9.69 -1.94
CA THR A 530 -22.16 -8.23 -1.81
C THR A 530 -23.61 -7.96 -1.41
N GLY A 531 -23.81 -7.26 -0.28
CA GLY A 531 -25.15 -7.05 0.26
C GLY A 531 -25.88 -8.37 0.49
N ASN A 532 -27.08 -8.53 -0.10
CA ASN A 532 -27.89 -9.74 -0.02
C ASN A 532 -27.77 -10.63 -1.26
N VAL A 533 -26.64 -10.59 -1.98
CA VAL A 533 -26.40 -11.32 -3.22
C VAL A 533 -25.15 -12.16 -3.12
N ALA A 534 -25.21 -13.41 -3.61
CA ALA A 534 -24.07 -14.31 -3.73
C ALA A 534 -23.83 -14.65 -5.23
N LEU A 535 -22.54 -14.78 -5.58
CA LEU A 535 -22.10 -15.08 -6.95
C LEU A 535 -21.23 -16.37 -6.96
N PRO A 536 -21.79 -17.56 -6.69
CA PRO A 536 -21.05 -18.81 -6.85
C PRO A 536 -20.65 -18.99 -8.31
N HIS A 537 -19.38 -19.32 -8.56
CA HIS A 537 -18.89 -19.43 -9.92
C HIS A 537 -17.84 -20.53 -10.07
N LEU A 538 -17.86 -21.20 -11.23
CA LEU A 538 -16.95 -22.27 -11.60
C LEU A 538 -16.40 -22.07 -13.01
N ARG A 539 -15.22 -22.59 -13.27
CA ARG A 539 -14.65 -22.71 -14.59
C ARG A 539 -14.45 -24.18 -14.92
N LEU A 540 -15.04 -24.63 -16.03
CA LEU A 540 -14.98 -26.02 -16.42
C LEU A 540 -14.21 -26.18 -17.72
N PRO A 541 -13.39 -27.26 -17.86
CA PRO A 541 -12.83 -27.66 -19.14
C PRO A 541 -13.96 -28.23 -20.04
N HIS A 542 -13.75 -28.18 -21.36
CA HIS A 542 -14.63 -28.78 -22.37
C HIS A 542 -16.02 -28.15 -22.52
N ILE A 543 -16.23 -26.93 -22.07
CA ILE A 543 -17.39 -26.13 -22.42
C ILE A 543 -16.97 -24.95 -23.31
N ASP A 544 -17.82 -24.55 -24.26
CA ASP A 544 -17.50 -23.48 -25.21
C ASP A 544 -18.24 -22.17 -24.89
N THR A 545 -19.40 -22.26 -24.25
CA THR A 545 -20.24 -21.11 -23.91
C THR A 545 -20.49 -21.07 -22.40
N PRO A 546 -20.48 -19.89 -21.79
CA PRO A 546 -20.84 -19.75 -20.39
C PRO A 546 -22.34 -19.93 -20.18
N LEU A 547 -22.71 -20.47 -19.01
CA LEU A 547 -24.08 -20.73 -18.59
C LEU A 547 -24.36 -20.16 -17.23
N MET A 548 -25.61 -19.78 -16.96
CA MET A 548 -26.03 -19.22 -15.69
C MET A 548 -27.38 -19.79 -15.24
N VAL A 549 -27.46 -20.01 -13.93
CA VAL A 549 -28.73 -20.21 -13.21
C VAL A 549 -28.91 -19.10 -12.20
N ILE A 550 -30.07 -18.49 -12.19
CA ILE A 550 -30.48 -17.40 -11.31
C ILE A 550 -31.37 -18.00 -10.23
N ALA A 551 -31.01 -17.88 -8.96
CA ALA A 551 -31.87 -18.32 -7.88
C ALA A 551 -32.32 -17.14 -7.02
N ARG A 552 -33.62 -17.14 -6.63
CA ARG A 552 -34.21 -16.15 -5.74
C ARG A 552 -34.78 -16.84 -4.50
N SER A 553 -34.50 -16.27 -3.31
CA SER A 553 -35.16 -16.60 -2.06
C SER A 553 -35.84 -15.34 -1.51
N ILE A 554 -37.14 -15.39 -1.30
CA ILE A 554 -37.93 -14.23 -0.79
C ILE A 554 -37.62 -14.00 0.68
N GLU A 555 -37.57 -15.07 1.49
CA GLU A 555 -37.28 -15.00 2.92
C GLU A 555 -35.78 -14.74 3.21
N GLY A 556 -34.93 -15.16 2.29
CA GLY A 556 -33.48 -15.13 2.44
C GLY A 556 -32.93 -16.45 2.98
N VAL A 557 -31.73 -16.80 2.51
CA VAL A 557 -31.01 -18.02 2.87
C VAL A 557 -29.72 -17.66 3.55
N THR A 558 -29.43 -18.29 4.68
CA THR A 558 -28.17 -18.09 5.40
C THR A 558 -27.05 -18.84 4.71
N ILE A 559 -25.98 -18.13 4.37
CA ILE A 559 -24.74 -18.71 3.83
C ILE A 559 -23.64 -18.59 4.88
N ASP A 560 -23.03 -19.72 5.21
CA ASP A 560 -21.80 -19.75 5.99
C ASP A 560 -20.60 -19.55 5.06
N ILE A 561 -20.02 -18.36 5.10
CA ILE A 561 -18.83 -18.04 4.32
C ILE A 561 -17.62 -18.31 5.20
N GLY A 562 -16.93 -19.41 4.91
CA GLY A 562 -15.68 -19.73 5.56
C GLY A 562 -14.68 -18.58 5.36
N GLY A 563 -14.26 -17.94 6.45
CA GLY A 563 -13.23 -16.90 6.39
C GLY A 563 -11.93 -17.49 5.83
N ALA A 564 -11.37 -16.89 4.78
CA ALA A 564 -10.13 -17.31 4.13
C ALA A 564 -8.91 -17.42 5.09
N PHE A 565 -9.06 -17.05 6.37
CA PHE A 565 -8.02 -17.02 7.40
C PHE A 565 -8.46 -17.48 8.80
N GLY A 566 -9.60 -18.19 8.93
CA GLY A 566 -9.96 -18.86 10.20
C GLY A 566 -10.42 -17.91 11.33
N GLU A 567 -10.92 -16.74 11.02
CA GLU A 567 -11.53 -15.82 11.98
C GLU A 567 -12.96 -15.47 11.54
N HIS A 568 -13.92 -15.89 12.35
CA HIS A 568 -15.36 -15.64 12.30
C HIS A 568 -16.10 -16.15 11.05
N HIS A 569 -16.96 -17.16 11.27
CA HIS A 569 -18.07 -17.50 10.40
C HIS A 569 -19.04 -16.29 10.38
N GLU A 570 -19.13 -15.56 9.28
CA GLU A 570 -20.16 -14.55 9.07
C GLU A 570 -21.37 -15.20 8.40
N GLU A 571 -22.45 -15.35 9.13
CA GLU A 571 -23.73 -15.73 8.57
C GLU A 571 -24.36 -14.52 7.88
N LYS A 572 -24.55 -14.61 6.54
CA LYS A 572 -25.22 -13.56 5.76
C LYS A 572 -26.52 -14.09 5.16
N SER A 573 -27.59 -13.31 5.29
CA SER A 573 -28.87 -13.60 4.65
C SER A 573 -28.81 -13.16 3.18
N ILE A 574 -28.92 -14.11 2.24
CA ILE A 574 -28.84 -13.91 0.82
C ILE A 574 -30.21 -14.13 0.17
N ARG A 575 -30.60 -13.21 -0.73
CA ARG A 575 -31.90 -13.23 -1.43
C ARG A 575 -31.79 -13.37 -2.95
N ALA A 576 -30.62 -13.16 -3.50
CA ALA A 576 -30.32 -13.40 -4.91
C ALA A 576 -29.04 -14.19 -5.05
N ILE A 577 -29.03 -15.23 -5.86
CA ILE A 577 -27.85 -16.09 -6.06
C ILE A 577 -27.69 -16.31 -7.58
N PHE A 578 -26.49 -16.06 -8.09
CA PHE A 578 -26.14 -16.21 -9.51
C PHE A 578 -25.07 -17.29 -9.66
N PHE A 579 -25.48 -18.48 -10.09
CA PHE A 579 -24.57 -19.60 -10.35
C PHE A 579 -24.02 -19.47 -11.76
N LEU A 580 -22.74 -19.10 -11.88
CA LEU A 580 -22.07 -18.92 -13.18
C LEU A 580 -21.10 -20.06 -13.45
N VAL A 581 -21.23 -20.71 -14.59
CA VAL A 581 -20.25 -21.67 -15.12
C VAL A 581 -19.69 -21.13 -16.42
N SER A 582 -18.37 -21.09 -16.55
CA SER A 582 -17.67 -20.51 -17.71
C SER A 582 -16.56 -21.42 -18.23
N PRO A 583 -16.19 -21.29 -19.53
CA PRO A 583 -15.06 -22.00 -20.09
C PRO A 583 -13.74 -21.68 -19.38
N GLU A 584 -12.95 -22.70 -19.12
CA GLU A 584 -11.60 -22.53 -18.54
C GLU A 584 -10.66 -21.79 -19.50
N LYS A 585 -10.90 -21.90 -20.80
CA LYS A 585 -10.10 -21.30 -21.88
C LYS A 585 -10.17 -19.76 -21.94
N ASP A 586 -11.24 -19.14 -21.41
CA ASP A 586 -11.40 -17.67 -21.44
C ASP A 586 -11.63 -17.06 -20.03
N PRO A 587 -10.54 -16.92 -19.23
CA PRO A 587 -10.63 -16.29 -17.93
C PRO A 587 -11.08 -14.82 -17.98
N SER A 588 -10.81 -14.13 -19.09
CA SER A 588 -11.14 -12.71 -19.26
C SER A 588 -12.65 -12.50 -19.43
N GLN A 589 -13.33 -13.40 -20.13
CA GLN A 589 -14.78 -13.36 -20.28
C GLN A 589 -15.47 -13.66 -18.94
N HIS A 590 -14.98 -14.67 -18.21
CA HIS A 590 -15.48 -15.01 -16.88
C HIS A 590 -15.44 -13.82 -15.89
N LEU A 591 -14.29 -13.16 -15.78
CA LEU A 591 -14.13 -11.99 -14.91
C LEU A 591 -15.00 -10.81 -15.35
N ARG A 592 -15.17 -10.59 -16.65
CA ARG A 592 -16.08 -9.55 -17.18
C ARG A 592 -17.52 -9.80 -16.78
N MET A 593 -17.99 -11.03 -16.85
CA MET A 593 -19.36 -11.38 -16.45
C MET A 593 -19.60 -11.17 -14.96
N LEU A 594 -18.67 -11.60 -14.10
CA LEU A 594 -18.75 -11.36 -12.67
C LEU A 594 -18.75 -9.86 -12.35
N ALA A 595 -17.92 -9.08 -13.04
CA ALA A 595 -17.85 -7.63 -12.84
C ALA A 595 -19.15 -6.93 -13.32
N GLN A 596 -19.74 -7.36 -14.42
CA GLN A 596 -21.03 -6.84 -14.90
C GLN A 596 -22.16 -7.18 -13.92
N LEU A 597 -22.25 -8.42 -13.45
CA LEU A 597 -23.22 -8.82 -12.43
C LEU A 597 -23.07 -7.99 -11.15
N ALA A 598 -21.85 -7.88 -10.65
CA ALA A 598 -21.59 -7.06 -9.45
C ALA A 598 -22.01 -5.60 -9.67
N GLY A 599 -21.73 -5.02 -10.84
CA GLY A 599 -22.15 -3.67 -11.19
C GLY A 599 -23.66 -3.47 -11.25
N HIS A 600 -24.42 -4.48 -11.65
CA HIS A 600 -25.90 -4.43 -11.63
C HIS A 600 -26.47 -4.56 -10.23
N VAL A 601 -25.86 -5.43 -9.41
CA VAL A 601 -26.28 -5.69 -8.02
C VAL A 601 -26.03 -4.49 -7.10
N ASP A 602 -24.92 -3.77 -7.32
CA ASP A 602 -24.53 -2.59 -6.52
C ASP A 602 -25.38 -1.33 -6.81
N LYS A 603 -26.30 -1.38 -7.78
CA LYS A 603 -27.18 -0.25 -8.08
C LYS A 603 -28.17 -0.01 -6.94
N GLU A 604 -28.31 1.25 -6.55
CA GLU A 604 -29.29 1.66 -5.54
C GLU A 604 -30.70 1.25 -5.93
N GLY A 605 -31.38 0.50 -5.05
CA GLY A 605 -32.73 -0.01 -5.33
C GLY A 605 -32.80 -1.37 -6.03
N PHE A 606 -31.69 -2.00 -6.41
CA PHE A 606 -31.68 -3.33 -7.04
C PHE A 606 -32.50 -4.36 -6.24
N MET A 607 -32.20 -4.51 -4.96
CA MET A 607 -32.87 -5.52 -4.12
C MET A 607 -34.35 -5.25 -3.91
N LYS A 608 -34.78 -3.98 -3.91
CA LYS A 608 -36.20 -3.62 -3.83
C LYS A 608 -36.95 -4.07 -5.09
N LYS A 609 -36.38 -3.84 -6.28
CA LYS A 609 -36.95 -4.30 -7.56
C LYS A 609 -36.92 -5.82 -7.66
N TRP A 610 -35.83 -6.46 -7.23
CA TRP A 610 -35.63 -7.90 -7.23
C TRP A 610 -36.71 -8.65 -6.46
N LEU A 611 -37.02 -8.18 -5.24
CA LEU A 611 -38.05 -8.78 -4.40
C LEU A 611 -39.47 -8.44 -4.86
N ALA A 612 -39.68 -7.34 -5.57
CA ALA A 612 -40.96 -6.95 -6.11
C ALA A 612 -41.32 -7.67 -7.43
N ALA A 613 -40.34 -8.32 -8.08
CA ALA A 613 -40.57 -9.05 -9.30
C ALA A 613 -41.51 -10.24 -9.08
N SER A 614 -42.59 -10.34 -9.88
CA SER A 614 -43.59 -11.40 -9.80
C SER A 614 -43.40 -12.52 -10.83
N THR A 615 -42.50 -12.30 -11.81
CA THR A 615 -42.23 -13.28 -12.86
C THR A 615 -40.75 -13.48 -13.10
N ASN A 616 -40.36 -14.66 -13.59
CA ASN A 616 -38.98 -14.98 -13.96
C ASN A 616 -38.45 -14.02 -15.05
N GLN A 617 -39.33 -13.53 -15.89
CA GLN A 617 -38.96 -12.55 -16.92
C GLN A 617 -38.57 -11.20 -16.30
N GLN A 618 -39.33 -10.71 -15.31
CA GLN A 618 -38.99 -9.47 -14.63
C GLN A 618 -37.67 -9.56 -13.90
N LEU A 619 -37.29 -10.72 -13.35
CA LEU A 619 -35.97 -10.93 -12.71
C LEU A 619 -34.84 -10.77 -13.73
N LYS A 620 -34.99 -11.29 -14.95
CA LYS A 620 -34.03 -11.11 -16.02
C LYS A 620 -33.96 -9.66 -16.49
N GLU A 621 -35.10 -8.96 -16.61
CA GLU A 621 -35.18 -7.55 -17.00
C GLU A 621 -34.41 -6.63 -16.04
N ILE A 622 -34.40 -6.92 -14.76
CA ILE A 622 -33.64 -6.15 -13.74
C ILE A 622 -32.12 -6.23 -13.99
N LEU A 623 -31.65 -7.32 -14.58
CA LEU A 623 -30.26 -7.56 -14.93
C LEU A 623 -29.88 -7.04 -16.32
N LEU A 624 -30.86 -6.95 -17.23
CA LEU A 624 -30.70 -6.32 -18.53
C LEU A 624 -30.84 -4.80 -18.37
N ARG A 625 -30.15 -4.00 -19.17
CA ARG A 625 -30.21 -2.53 -19.07
C ARG A 625 -31.63 -2.04 -19.34
N GLU A 626 -32.25 -1.36 -18.39
CA GLU A 626 -33.65 -0.84 -18.46
C GLU A 626 -33.93 0.12 -19.64
N ASP A 627 -32.91 0.79 -20.12
CA ASP A 627 -32.95 1.81 -21.17
C ASP A 627 -32.99 1.24 -22.60
N ARG A 628 -32.69 -0.05 -22.77
CA ARG A 628 -32.56 -0.71 -24.05
C ARG A 628 -33.42 -1.95 -24.24
N PHE A 629 -34.33 -2.18 -23.30
CA PHE A 629 -35.17 -3.39 -23.28
C PHE A 629 -36.63 -3.04 -22.98
N LEU A 630 -37.55 -3.67 -23.73
CA LEU A 630 -38.97 -3.54 -23.51
C LEU A 630 -39.64 -4.91 -23.67
N SER A 631 -40.44 -5.31 -22.67
CA SER A 631 -41.36 -6.44 -22.78
C SER A 631 -42.79 -5.94 -22.98
N LEU A 632 -43.46 -6.42 -24.01
CA LEU A 632 -44.87 -6.13 -24.28
C LEU A 632 -45.68 -7.42 -24.22
N HIS A 633 -46.75 -7.39 -23.46
CA HIS A 633 -47.74 -8.48 -23.45
C HIS A 633 -48.91 -8.09 -24.34
N LEU A 634 -49.31 -8.99 -25.27
CA LEU A 634 -50.37 -8.71 -26.22
C LEU A 634 -51.71 -9.19 -25.66
N GLU A 635 -52.58 -8.23 -25.32
CA GLU A 635 -53.89 -8.50 -24.79
C GLU A 635 -54.95 -7.64 -25.50
N VAL A 636 -56.10 -8.24 -25.79
CA VAL A 636 -57.30 -7.53 -26.32
C VAL A 636 -57.82 -6.57 -25.24
N GLY A 637 -58.15 -5.34 -25.61
CA GLY A 637 -58.57 -4.27 -24.72
C GLY A 637 -57.46 -3.43 -24.16
N THR A 638 -56.19 -3.71 -24.50
CA THR A 638 -55.00 -2.90 -24.13
C THR A 638 -54.45 -2.14 -25.34
N ARG A 639 -53.47 -1.24 -25.09
CA ARG A 639 -52.82 -0.53 -26.21
C ARG A 639 -52.04 -1.45 -27.15
N THR A 640 -51.73 -2.67 -26.73
CA THR A 640 -51.03 -3.68 -27.52
C THR A 640 -51.94 -4.46 -28.47
N GLU A 641 -53.25 -4.31 -28.37
CA GLU A 641 -54.25 -4.95 -29.26
C GLU A 641 -53.98 -4.68 -30.76
N SER A 642 -53.50 -3.45 -31.05
CA SER A 642 -53.17 -3.05 -32.42
C SER A 642 -52.03 -3.85 -33.07
N LEU A 643 -51.29 -4.63 -32.29
CA LEU A 643 -50.16 -5.48 -32.76
C LEU A 643 -50.60 -6.93 -33.01
N ILE A 644 -51.76 -7.34 -32.50
CA ILE A 644 -52.30 -8.70 -32.67
C ILE A 644 -52.69 -8.91 -34.13
N ASP A 645 -52.51 -10.13 -34.68
CA ASP A 645 -52.75 -10.56 -36.05
C ASP A 645 -51.88 -9.85 -37.11
N LEU A 646 -50.90 -9.05 -36.72
CA LEU A 646 -49.97 -8.43 -37.63
C LEU A 646 -48.68 -9.26 -37.79
N PRO A 647 -48.17 -9.40 -39.02
CA PRO A 647 -46.84 -9.96 -39.24
C PRO A 647 -45.76 -8.94 -38.82
N ILE A 648 -44.67 -9.45 -38.29
CA ILE A 648 -43.60 -8.61 -37.70
C ILE A 648 -43.09 -7.52 -38.63
N HIS A 649 -42.98 -7.79 -39.94
CA HIS A 649 -42.50 -6.79 -40.89
C HIS A 649 -43.46 -5.61 -41.10
N LYS A 650 -44.67 -5.63 -40.51
CA LYS A 650 -45.66 -4.55 -40.56
C LYS A 650 -45.84 -3.82 -39.26
N LEU A 651 -45.04 -4.13 -38.19
CA LEU A 651 -45.26 -3.59 -36.86
C LEU A 651 -44.91 -2.09 -36.75
N GLY A 652 -44.15 -1.52 -37.69
CA GLY A 652 -43.78 -0.10 -37.66
C GLY A 652 -42.94 0.29 -36.44
N PHE A 653 -42.15 -0.62 -35.89
CA PHE A 653 -41.24 -0.32 -34.81
C PHE A 653 -40.12 0.63 -35.29
N PRO A 654 -39.56 1.47 -34.40
CA PRO A 654 -38.41 2.29 -34.75
C PRO A 654 -37.27 1.45 -35.34
N GLU A 655 -36.53 2.01 -36.31
CA GLU A 655 -35.43 1.31 -36.99
C GLU A 655 -34.32 0.84 -36.06
N ASP A 656 -34.18 1.51 -34.91
CA ASP A 656 -33.24 1.22 -33.83
C ASP A 656 -33.78 0.19 -32.82
N CYS A 657 -34.99 -0.37 -33.04
CA CYS A 657 -35.60 -1.37 -32.19
C CYS A 657 -35.73 -2.73 -32.91
N LEU A 658 -35.33 -3.81 -32.25
CA LEU A 658 -35.39 -5.17 -32.77
C LEU A 658 -36.25 -6.05 -31.87
N LEU A 659 -37.23 -6.74 -32.44
CA LEU A 659 -37.94 -7.81 -31.74
C LEU A 659 -37.05 -9.07 -31.74
N THR A 660 -36.58 -9.46 -30.54
CA THR A 660 -35.61 -10.54 -30.38
C THR A 660 -36.21 -11.86 -30.01
N LEU A 661 -37.39 -11.86 -29.37
CA LEU A 661 -38.00 -13.08 -28.88
C LEU A 661 -39.52 -12.93 -28.76
N ILE A 662 -40.25 -14.01 -29.02
CA ILE A 662 -41.69 -14.13 -28.75
C ILE A 662 -41.88 -15.34 -27.84
N HIS A 663 -42.52 -15.14 -26.70
CA HIS A 663 -43.00 -16.22 -25.83
C HIS A 663 -44.49 -16.44 -26.14
N ARG A 664 -44.83 -17.64 -26.64
CA ARG A 664 -46.18 -18.05 -27.01
C ARG A 664 -46.55 -19.34 -26.27
N ARG A 665 -47.51 -19.28 -25.37
CA ARG A 665 -48.05 -20.47 -24.63
C ARG A 665 -46.94 -21.33 -24.01
N GLY A 666 -45.92 -20.70 -23.40
CA GLY A 666 -44.80 -21.38 -22.75
C GLY A 666 -43.70 -21.88 -23.72
N HIS A 667 -43.83 -21.67 -25.02
CA HIS A 667 -42.82 -22.01 -26.01
C HIS A 667 -42.14 -20.75 -26.56
N MET A 668 -40.86 -20.89 -26.87
CA MET A 668 -40.08 -19.84 -27.47
C MET A 668 -40.18 -19.84 -28.98
N VAL A 669 -40.64 -18.75 -29.58
CA VAL A 669 -40.76 -18.56 -31.01
C VAL A 669 -39.71 -17.57 -31.51
N ILE A 670 -38.87 -17.98 -32.44
CA ILE A 670 -37.88 -17.09 -33.06
C ILE A 670 -38.60 -16.16 -34.04
N PRO A 671 -38.54 -14.82 -33.85
CA PRO A 671 -39.24 -13.88 -34.71
C PRO A 671 -38.64 -13.87 -36.12
N ARG A 672 -39.51 -14.02 -37.12
CA ARG A 672 -39.18 -13.83 -38.52
C ARG A 672 -40.11 -12.77 -39.10
N GLY A 673 -39.72 -12.05 -40.13
CA GLY A 673 -40.55 -11.01 -40.70
C GLY A 673 -41.97 -11.46 -41.05
N SER A 674 -42.19 -12.75 -41.42
CA SER A 674 -43.49 -13.37 -41.73
C SER A 674 -44.22 -13.93 -40.49
N THR A 675 -43.63 -13.93 -39.30
CA THR A 675 -44.28 -14.42 -38.07
C THR A 675 -45.43 -13.48 -37.73
N VAL A 676 -46.63 -14.02 -37.58
CA VAL A 676 -47.85 -13.30 -37.18
C VAL A 676 -47.93 -13.36 -35.63
N LEU A 677 -48.19 -12.23 -35.01
CA LEU A 677 -48.37 -12.12 -33.57
C LEU A 677 -49.77 -12.59 -33.16
N GLU A 678 -49.85 -13.35 -32.08
CA GLU A 678 -51.10 -13.86 -31.52
C GLU A 678 -51.41 -13.21 -30.18
N GLU A 679 -52.65 -13.26 -29.77
CA GLU A 679 -53.06 -12.87 -28.44
C GLU A 679 -52.33 -13.71 -27.38
N HIS A 680 -51.93 -13.08 -26.28
CA HIS A 680 -51.10 -13.62 -25.20
C HIS A 680 -49.63 -13.87 -25.57
N ASP A 681 -49.18 -13.41 -26.75
CA ASP A 681 -47.75 -13.37 -27.02
C ASP A 681 -47.05 -12.36 -26.11
N GLN A 682 -45.91 -12.75 -25.60
CA GLN A 682 -45.01 -11.85 -24.87
C GLN A 682 -43.80 -11.51 -25.74
N LEU A 683 -43.70 -10.25 -26.14
CA LEU A 683 -42.66 -9.75 -27.05
C LEU A 683 -41.49 -9.22 -26.25
N THR A 684 -40.28 -9.59 -26.61
CA THR A 684 -39.04 -9.03 -26.09
C THR A 684 -38.38 -8.17 -27.16
N ILE A 685 -38.30 -6.87 -26.94
CA ILE A 685 -37.77 -5.87 -27.86
C ILE A 685 -36.52 -5.25 -27.25
N ILE A 686 -35.45 -5.14 -28.03
CA ILE A 686 -34.21 -4.46 -27.66
C ILE A 686 -34.02 -3.31 -28.66
N GLY A 687 -33.60 -2.14 -28.16
CA GLY A 687 -33.39 -0.98 -29.03
C GLY A 687 -32.60 0.14 -28.34
N GLU A 688 -32.40 1.23 -29.06
CA GLU A 688 -31.83 2.43 -28.48
C GLU A 688 -32.82 3.10 -27.49
N GLU A 689 -32.31 3.86 -26.56
CA GLU A 689 -33.10 4.51 -25.48
C GLU A 689 -34.28 5.29 -26.04
N VAL A 690 -34.07 6.05 -27.14
CA VAL A 690 -35.11 6.84 -27.80
C VAL A 690 -36.18 5.99 -28.38
N GLY A 691 -35.86 4.91 -29.09
CA GLY A 691 -36.79 3.97 -29.70
C GLY A 691 -37.58 3.19 -28.64
N ILE A 692 -36.90 2.69 -27.60
CA ILE A 692 -37.54 2.00 -26.46
C ILE A 692 -38.48 2.93 -25.68
N GLN A 693 -38.11 4.17 -25.44
CA GLN A 693 -38.97 5.17 -24.77
C GLN A 693 -40.20 5.49 -25.67
N SER A 694 -40.03 5.57 -26.97
CA SER A 694 -41.13 5.75 -27.90
C SER A 694 -42.14 4.59 -27.82
N LEU A 695 -41.65 3.35 -27.86
CA LEU A 695 -42.48 2.14 -27.74
C LEU A 695 -43.15 2.02 -26.36
N LYS A 696 -42.44 2.39 -25.29
CA LYS A 696 -43.04 2.46 -23.94
C LYS A 696 -44.19 3.44 -23.88
N THR A 697 -44.00 4.63 -24.39
CA THR A 697 -45.04 5.67 -24.42
C THR A 697 -46.26 5.25 -25.23
N GLN A 698 -46.02 4.50 -26.33
CA GLN A 698 -47.07 4.05 -27.28
C GLN A 698 -47.87 2.87 -26.75
N TYR A 699 -47.20 1.88 -26.13
CA TYR A 699 -47.79 0.57 -25.82
C TYR A 699 -47.84 0.20 -24.32
N GLN A 700 -47.09 0.86 -23.43
CA GLN A 700 -47.20 0.64 -21.98
C GLN A 700 -48.27 1.54 -21.38
N GLU A 701 -49.15 0.97 -20.55
CA GLU A 701 -50.03 1.76 -19.69
C GLU A 701 -49.22 2.35 -18.55
N LEU A 702 -49.36 3.65 -18.28
CA LEU A 702 -48.83 4.28 -17.08
C LEU A 702 -49.50 3.62 -15.86
N PRO A 703 -48.74 3.22 -14.82
CA PRO A 703 -49.37 2.72 -13.61
C PRO A 703 -50.29 3.81 -13.07
N ARG A 704 -51.56 3.50 -12.87
CA ARG A 704 -52.48 4.39 -12.16
C ARG A 704 -51.94 4.66 -10.79
N LEU A 705 -51.62 5.95 -10.48
CA LEU A 705 -51.22 6.48 -9.20
C LEU A 705 -52.21 6.12 -8.13
#